data_d2cb78d1b568c37d7d1b1fa3d4f192d2
#
_entry.id   d2cb78d1b568c37d7d1b1fa3d4f192d2
#
_cell.length_a   1.000
_cell.length_b   1.000
_cell.length_c   1.000
_cell.angle_alpha   90.00
_cell.angle_beta   90.00
_cell.angle_gamma   90.00
#
_symmetry.space_group_name_H-M   'P 1'
#
loop_
_entity.id
_entity.type
_entity.pdbx_description
1 polymer ?
#
loop_
_entity_poly.entity_id
_entity_poly.type
_entity_poly.pdbx_seq_one_letter_code
_entity_poly.pdbx_strand_id
1 'polypeptide(L)'
;MASMIGIGAMMGPGIFALPGELAKMVGPLGIVVYLVMGLVTVFTALNYSELGAALPIAGGGYSFTSLTLSRPVSFFTGWFFWIGNTIGCALYAIIFALTIRGYFFPNASVPLIIAVTTIVFTLINFRGMSEALKLITIMNLIELVILIGVAILGLSSVKAPNLKPFAPMGLAPFIPSMALIYISYVGFELITVASEEIINPGKTIPRAILITLGVGIILYVFVVFVMMGAVNYKDLAENDVPFIFTAESILGPWGRWVAVLATIMASLSAFSVTLGASARVLFALGRDEHFPRAFAKLHPRFRTPYIALFVCAAIVIIFGSTGVVKFAASLSDFGYLMGLGIVNYAVIALHKKMPNLRRPFKVILYPYIPILGILSCWLFVPALEARSFLLGGLLTVIGGGIYLIKPANRSQLFNFNSTYTKLNTWIHLIKKKRMKILIIDGGRIGRNIADRLLAKDELRLMFRSVEHQIIFIEEDEKLCKEIEARYHMPIIQGDGSKAEIIEQAGVKNIDVAIAASNDDGRNVIVALQAKRIGIPQVIAIVQDPDYMPLLEDKGIVTISTPWSTAAMVENYLDRPGVAQLFEIGRGVASLLGVTITEKYVVVGKLIREIDIPKECVIAAIIRENTFVVPRGETKIEAEDRVIFVGPTSAIKNARDIFSLKK
;
A
#
# COMPACT_ATOMS: atom_id res chain seq x y z
N MET A 1 -6.50 -14.89 4.90
CA MET A 1 -6.74 -13.95 3.80
C MET A 1 -5.45 -13.33 3.26
N ALA A 2 -4.60 -12.65 4.06
CA ALA A 2 -3.35 -12.06 3.58
C ALA A 2 -2.39 -13.07 2.89
N SER A 3 -2.24 -14.28 3.44
CA SER A 3 -1.43 -15.33 2.79
C SER A 3 -2.01 -15.81 1.46
N MET A 4 -3.34 -15.79 1.29
CA MET A 4 -3.96 -16.16 0.01
C MET A 4 -3.69 -15.13 -1.10
N ILE A 5 -3.56 -13.84 -0.74
CA ILE A 5 -3.14 -12.80 -1.68
C ILE A 5 -1.71 -13.11 -2.17
N GLY A 6 -0.81 -13.41 -1.24
CA GLY A 6 0.58 -13.74 -1.58
C GLY A 6 0.71 -15.05 -2.38
N ILE A 7 0.03 -16.12 -1.95
CA ILE A 7 0.04 -17.41 -2.63
C ILE A 7 -0.48 -17.24 -4.06
N GLY A 8 -1.64 -16.59 -4.23
CA GLY A 8 -2.21 -16.39 -5.55
C GLY A 8 -1.38 -15.47 -6.47
N ALA A 9 -0.66 -14.50 -5.89
CA ALA A 9 0.24 -13.65 -6.66
C ALA A 9 1.54 -14.38 -7.06
N MET A 10 2.06 -15.25 -6.20
CA MET A 10 3.28 -16.02 -6.45
C MET A 10 3.03 -17.22 -7.36
N MET A 11 1.87 -17.88 -7.23
CA MET A 11 1.48 -19.02 -8.07
C MET A 11 1.03 -18.56 -9.46
N GLY A 12 1.89 -17.85 -10.16
CA GLY A 12 1.66 -17.48 -11.54
C GLY A 12 2.06 -18.60 -12.52
N PRO A 13 1.84 -18.42 -13.82
CA PRO A 13 2.07 -19.44 -14.83
C PRO A 13 3.54 -19.80 -15.04
N GLY A 14 4.48 -19.19 -14.31
CA GLY A 14 5.91 -19.50 -14.36
C GLY A 14 6.21 -20.98 -14.10
N ILE A 15 5.56 -21.60 -13.11
CA ILE A 15 5.77 -23.02 -12.77
C ILE A 15 5.27 -23.97 -13.87
N PHE A 16 4.36 -23.51 -14.75
CA PHE A 16 3.82 -24.31 -15.83
C PHE A 16 4.73 -24.35 -17.08
N ALA A 17 5.53 -23.30 -17.30
CA ALA A 17 6.37 -23.14 -18.51
C ALA A 17 7.88 -23.14 -18.24
N LEU A 18 8.35 -22.48 -17.17
CA LEU A 18 9.78 -22.35 -16.89
C LEU A 18 10.51 -23.67 -16.61
N PRO A 19 9.89 -24.75 -16.06
CA PRO A 19 10.56 -26.03 -15.94
C PRO A 19 11.06 -26.61 -17.27
N GLY A 20 10.42 -26.30 -18.41
CA GLY A 20 10.90 -26.69 -19.74
C GLY A 20 12.20 -25.96 -20.13
N GLU A 21 12.23 -24.64 -19.92
CA GLU A 21 13.46 -23.86 -20.14
C GLU A 21 14.58 -24.30 -19.19
N LEU A 22 14.23 -24.63 -17.94
CA LEU A 22 15.17 -25.15 -16.96
C LEU A 22 15.72 -26.52 -17.37
N ALA A 23 14.86 -27.41 -17.92
CA ALA A 23 15.27 -28.71 -18.46
C ALA A 23 16.28 -28.57 -19.58
N LYS A 24 16.14 -27.55 -20.45
CA LYS A 24 17.15 -27.22 -21.50
C LYS A 24 18.49 -26.82 -20.91
N MET A 25 18.47 -26.07 -19.79
CA MET A 25 19.69 -25.47 -19.22
C MET A 25 20.46 -26.43 -18.31
N VAL A 26 19.76 -27.18 -17.46
CA VAL A 26 20.40 -27.97 -16.39
C VAL A 26 19.85 -29.40 -16.25
N GLY A 27 18.78 -29.75 -16.96
CA GLY A 27 18.15 -31.07 -16.82
C GLY A 27 17.57 -31.28 -15.40
N PRO A 28 17.64 -32.52 -14.84
CA PRO A 28 17.10 -32.83 -13.51
C PRO A 28 17.66 -32.01 -12.36
N LEU A 29 18.85 -31.42 -12.49
CA LEU A 29 19.43 -30.48 -11.52
C LEU A 29 18.48 -29.28 -11.24
N GLY A 30 17.55 -29.02 -12.13
CA GLY A 30 16.49 -28.01 -11.96
C GLY A 30 15.72 -28.12 -10.65
N ILE A 31 15.59 -29.32 -10.08
CA ILE A 31 14.97 -29.54 -8.77
C ILE A 31 15.74 -28.79 -7.67
N VAL A 32 17.08 -28.91 -7.70
CA VAL A 32 17.96 -28.23 -6.73
C VAL A 32 17.98 -26.72 -7.01
N VAL A 33 17.90 -26.31 -8.29
CA VAL A 33 17.82 -24.87 -8.65
C VAL A 33 16.60 -24.23 -8.01
N TYR A 34 15.40 -24.84 -8.09
CA TYR A 34 14.20 -24.34 -7.43
C TYR A 34 14.34 -24.30 -5.91
N LEU A 35 14.89 -25.36 -5.29
CA LEU A 35 15.11 -25.40 -3.85
C LEU A 35 16.04 -24.27 -3.38
N VAL A 36 17.21 -24.17 -4.00
CA VAL A 36 18.22 -23.16 -3.60
C VAL A 36 17.71 -21.75 -3.88
N MET A 37 17.04 -21.52 -5.01
CA MET A 37 16.46 -20.20 -5.32
C MET A 37 15.40 -19.79 -4.29
N GLY A 38 14.50 -20.73 -3.90
CA GLY A 38 13.52 -20.48 -2.86
C GLY A 38 14.16 -20.09 -1.53
N LEU A 39 15.21 -20.83 -1.11
CA LEU A 39 15.95 -20.52 0.13
C LEU A 39 16.66 -19.17 0.07
N VAL A 40 17.22 -18.79 -1.07
CA VAL A 40 17.86 -17.48 -1.29
C VAL A 40 16.80 -16.36 -1.21
N THR A 41 15.61 -16.58 -1.74
CA THR A 41 14.52 -15.60 -1.68
C THR A 41 14.05 -15.32 -0.25
N VAL A 42 14.27 -16.25 0.71
CA VAL A 42 13.97 -16.03 2.13
C VAL A 42 14.66 -14.79 2.68
N PHE A 43 15.87 -14.44 2.23
CA PHE A 43 16.56 -13.23 2.69
C PHE A 43 15.76 -11.98 2.38
N THR A 44 15.26 -11.87 1.16
CA THR A 44 14.42 -10.74 0.74
C THR A 44 13.05 -10.76 1.45
N ALA A 45 12.45 -11.93 1.63
CA ALA A 45 11.17 -12.08 2.30
C ALA A 45 11.22 -11.64 3.78
N LEU A 46 12.33 -11.95 4.49
CA LEU A 46 12.56 -11.48 5.85
C LEU A 46 12.68 -9.94 5.91
N ASN A 47 13.39 -9.35 4.96
CA ASN A 47 13.54 -7.90 4.85
C ASN A 47 12.19 -7.22 4.58
N TYR A 48 11.38 -7.75 3.67
CA TYR A 48 10.02 -7.28 3.42
C TYR A 48 9.10 -7.46 4.62
N SER A 49 9.29 -8.53 5.38
CA SER A 49 8.55 -8.79 6.62
C SER A 49 8.81 -7.71 7.68
N GLU A 50 10.06 -7.28 7.84
CA GLU A 50 10.40 -6.18 8.75
C GLU A 50 9.83 -4.85 8.25
N LEU A 51 10.06 -4.50 6.98
CA LEU A 51 9.56 -3.26 6.39
C LEU A 51 8.04 -3.17 6.45
N GLY A 52 7.33 -4.22 6.04
CA GLY A 52 5.86 -4.26 6.08
C GLY A 52 5.28 -4.24 7.49
N ALA A 53 5.98 -4.81 8.48
CA ALA A 53 5.58 -4.74 9.88
C ALA A 53 5.84 -3.37 10.52
N ALA A 54 6.98 -2.75 10.19
CA ALA A 54 7.40 -1.46 10.73
C ALA A 54 6.71 -0.27 10.03
N LEU A 55 6.47 -0.39 8.72
CA LEU A 55 5.91 0.62 7.84
C LEU A 55 4.67 0.07 7.10
N PRO A 56 3.54 -0.18 7.78
CA PRO A 56 2.36 -0.78 7.15
C PRO A 56 1.59 0.25 6.30
N ILE A 57 2.18 0.63 5.15
CA ILE A 57 1.66 1.58 4.17
C ILE A 57 1.40 0.88 2.84
N ALA A 58 0.40 1.35 2.10
CA ALA A 58 0.14 0.87 0.75
C ALA A 58 1.26 1.27 -0.23
N GLY A 59 1.48 0.44 -1.26
CA GLY A 59 2.46 0.70 -2.32
C GLY A 59 3.76 -0.10 -2.23
N GLY A 60 3.90 -0.96 -1.20
CA GLY A 60 4.96 -1.96 -1.13
C GLY A 60 6.38 -1.39 -1.21
N GLY A 61 7.26 -2.04 -1.98
CA GLY A 61 8.68 -1.70 -2.06
C GLY A 61 8.99 -0.26 -2.46
N TYR A 62 8.23 0.34 -3.38
CA TYR A 62 8.37 1.76 -3.74
C TYR A 62 8.11 2.68 -2.54
N SER A 63 7.03 2.43 -1.81
CA SER A 63 6.69 3.24 -0.64
C SER A 63 7.71 3.12 0.48
N PHE A 64 8.26 1.92 0.72
CA PHE A 64 9.34 1.73 1.70
C PHE A 64 10.58 2.55 1.34
N THR A 65 10.99 2.52 0.07
CA THR A 65 12.19 3.26 -0.37
C THR A 65 11.95 4.76 -0.44
N SER A 66 10.74 5.21 -0.76
CA SER A 66 10.40 6.64 -0.79
C SER A 66 10.48 7.31 0.59
N LEU A 67 10.30 6.52 1.67
CA LEU A 67 10.41 6.97 3.05
C LEU A 67 11.83 6.86 3.63
N THR A 68 12.60 5.89 3.15
CA THR A 68 13.89 5.55 3.78
C THR A 68 15.10 6.02 2.98
N LEU A 69 14.96 6.16 1.66
CA LEU A 69 16.07 6.47 0.74
C LEU A 69 15.90 7.83 0.07
N SER A 70 16.88 8.24 -0.71
CA SER A 70 16.82 9.47 -1.48
C SER A 70 15.82 9.40 -2.63
N ARG A 71 15.35 10.55 -3.09
CA ARG A 71 14.35 10.67 -4.16
C ARG A 71 14.77 9.96 -5.46
N PRO A 72 16.05 10.05 -5.94
CA PRO A 72 16.48 9.30 -7.12
C PRO A 72 16.38 7.80 -6.92
N VAL A 73 16.84 7.28 -5.76
CA VAL A 73 16.85 5.85 -5.48
C VAL A 73 15.43 5.30 -5.37
N SER A 74 14.51 6.03 -4.74
CA SER A 74 13.11 5.62 -4.70
C SER A 74 12.44 5.66 -6.07
N PHE A 75 12.77 6.65 -6.92
CA PHE A 75 12.32 6.65 -8.30
C PHE A 75 12.75 5.37 -9.05
N PHE A 76 14.05 5.02 -8.97
CA PHE A 76 14.54 3.81 -9.63
C PHE A 76 13.91 2.54 -9.06
N THR A 77 13.61 2.48 -7.76
CA THR A 77 12.84 1.35 -7.21
C THR A 77 11.48 1.22 -7.88
N GLY A 78 10.71 2.31 -7.95
CA GLY A 78 9.42 2.32 -8.64
C GLY A 78 9.54 1.98 -10.13
N TRP A 79 10.55 2.53 -10.81
CA TRP A 79 10.85 2.26 -12.22
C TRP A 79 11.11 0.78 -12.48
N PHE A 80 11.96 0.14 -11.66
CA PHE A 80 12.28 -1.27 -11.79
C PHE A 80 11.09 -2.18 -11.47
N PHE A 81 10.32 -1.90 -10.43
CA PHE A 81 9.09 -2.65 -10.17
C PHE A 81 8.04 -2.46 -11.27
N TRP A 82 7.93 -1.27 -11.84
CA TRP A 82 7.05 -1.05 -12.97
C TRP A 82 7.47 -1.87 -14.20
N ILE A 83 8.76 -1.89 -14.55
CA ILE A 83 9.29 -2.76 -15.63
C ILE A 83 9.01 -4.22 -15.30
N GLY A 84 9.41 -4.69 -14.12
CA GLY A 84 9.25 -6.09 -13.70
C GLY A 84 7.79 -6.54 -13.79
N ASN A 85 6.86 -5.78 -13.22
CA ASN A 85 5.43 -6.08 -13.30
C ASN A 85 4.90 -6.05 -14.74
N THR A 86 5.22 -5.02 -15.53
CA THR A 86 4.68 -4.86 -16.88
C THR A 86 5.17 -5.98 -17.81
N ILE A 87 6.46 -6.34 -17.74
CA ILE A 87 7.02 -7.43 -18.54
C ILE A 87 6.59 -8.79 -17.99
N GLY A 88 6.40 -8.92 -16.67
CA GLY A 88 5.79 -10.11 -16.07
C GLY A 88 4.38 -10.38 -16.62
N CYS A 89 3.56 -9.35 -16.84
CA CYS A 89 2.29 -9.50 -17.54
C CYS A 89 2.47 -10.01 -18.97
N ALA A 90 3.50 -9.56 -19.71
CA ALA A 90 3.77 -10.07 -21.05
C ALA A 90 4.12 -11.56 -21.02
N LEU A 91 4.91 -12.02 -20.05
CA LEU A 91 5.19 -13.44 -19.83
C LEU A 91 3.89 -14.25 -19.61
N TYR A 92 3.01 -13.77 -18.75
CA TYR A 92 1.74 -14.45 -18.45
C TYR A 92 0.83 -14.52 -19.67
N ALA A 93 0.77 -13.44 -20.46
CA ALA A 93 0.04 -13.42 -21.72
C ALA A 93 0.63 -14.38 -22.78
N ILE A 94 1.95 -14.53 -22.84
CA ILE A 94 2.63 -15.48 -23.74
C ILE A 94 2.23 -16.91 -23.36
N ILE A 95 2.33 -17.30 -22.08
CA ILE A 95 2.02 -18.66 -21.65
C ILE A 95 0.53 -18.99 -21.91
N PHE A 96 -0.37 -18.03 -21.63
CA PHE A 96 -1.78 -18.16 -21.99
C PHE A 96 -1.96 -18.36 -23.49
N ALA A 97 -1.31 -17.55 -24.33
CA ALA A 97 -1.46 -17.61 -25.77
C ALA A 97 -0.90 -18.91 -26.37
N LEU A 98 0.23 -19.40 -25.84
CA LEU A 98 0.78 -20.69 -26.23
C LEU A 98 -0.16 -21.85 -25.87
N THR A 99 -0.77 -21.77 -24.69
CA THR A 99 -1.79 -22.76 -24.27
C THR A 99 -3.03 -22.74 -25.17
N ILE A 100 -3.56 -21.55 -25.46
CA ILE A 100 -4.73 -21.40 -26.35
C ILE A 100 -4.42 -21.87 -27.76
N ARG A 101 -3.25 -21.50 -28.30
CA ARG A 101 -2.82 -21.94 -29.63
C ARG A 101 -2.64 -23.46 -29.67
N GLY A 102 -1.98 -24.03 -28.68
CA GLY A 102 -1.64 -25.45 -28.67
C GLY A 102 -2.86 -26.38 -28.56
N TYR A 103 -3.90 -25.97 -27.83
CA TYR A 103 -4.99 -26.87 -27.48
C TYR A 103 -6.37 -26.50 -28.04
N PHE A 104 -6.60 -25.24 -28.46
CA PHE A 104 -7.92 -24.79 -28.94
C PHE A 104 -7.88 -24.25 -30.37
N PHE A 105 -6.87 -23.44 -30.72
CA PHE A 105 -6.78 -22.74 -32.01
C PHE A 105 -5.39 -22.85 -32.62
N PRO A 106 -4.98 -24.01 -33.18
CA PRO A 106 -3.61 -24.23 -33.68
C PRO A 106 -3.14 -23.21 -34.72
N ASN A 107 -4.04 -22.65 -35.51
CA ASN A 107 -3.74 -21.69 -36.57
C ASN A 107 -3.79 -20.23 -36.10
N ALA A 108 -4.13 -19.96 -34.83
CA ALA A 108 -4.24 -18.60 -34.34
C ALA A 108 -2.86 -17.97 -34.11
N SER A 109 -2.72 -16.69 -34.46
CA SER A 109 -1.51 -15.91 -34.22
C SER A 109 -1.32 -15.64 -32.72
N VAL A 110 -0.17 -16.01 -32.15
CA VAL A 110 0.16 -15.74 -30.74
C VAL A 110 0.05 -14.24 -30.42
N PRO A 111 0.60 -13.30 -31.22
CA PRO A 111 0.41 -11.86 -30.99
C PRO A 111 -1.06 -11.43 -30.96
N LEU A 112 -1.92 -12.01 -31.79
CA LEU A 112 -3.36 -11.69 -31.79
C LEU A 112 -4.02 -12.13 -30.48
N ILE A 113 -3.74 -13.36 -30.03
CA ILE A 113 -4.30 -13.87 -28.76
C ILE A 113 -3.86 -12.95 -27.60
N ILE A 114 -2.57 -12.57 -27.55
CA ILE A 114 -2.03 -11.66 -26.53
C ILE A 114 -2.72 -10.31 -26.58
N ALA A 115 -2.90 -9.73 -27.76
CA ALA A 115 -3.55 -8.43 -27.91
C ALA A 115 -5.01 -8.48 -27.41
N VAL A 116 -5.78 -9.48 -27.84
CA VAL A 116 -7.18 -9.66 -27.42
C VAL A 116 -7.28 -9.86 -25.91
N THR A 117 -6.46 -10.76 -25.34
CA THR A 117 -6.45 -11.03 -23.89
C THR A 117 -6.09 -9.77 -23.11
N THR A 118 -5.04 -9.04 -23.55
CA THR A 118 -4.61 -7.80 -22.88
C THR A 118 -5.70 -6.74 -22.93
N ILE A 119 -6.38 -6.56 -24.05
CA ILE A 119 -7.48 -5.58 -24.17
C ILE A 119 -8.63 -5.97 -23.23
N VAL A 120 -9.07 -7.24 -23.23
CA VAL A 120 -10.17 -7.71 -22.38
C VAL A 120 -9.86 -7.47 -20.90
N PHE A 121 -8.68 -7.89 -20.44
CA PHE A 121 -8.30 -7.71 -19.03
C PHE A 121 -8.00 -6.25 -18.66
N THR A 122 -7.56 -5.44 -19.61
CA THR A 122 -7.45 -3.99 -19.41
C THR A 122 -8.82 -3.37 -19.17
N LEU A 123 -9.84 -3.76 -19.94
CA LEU A 123 -11.21 -3.27 -19.76
C LEU A 123 -11.84 -3.75 -18.42
N ILE A 124 -11.53 -4.98 -17.99
CA ILE A 124 -11.95 -5.49 -16.68
C ILE A 124 -11.29 -4.66 -15.56
N ASN A 125 -9.97 -4.49 -15.60
CA ASN A 125 -9.23 -3.70 -14.61
C ASN A 125 -9.64 -2.21 -14.63
N PHE A 126 -10.04 -1.67 -15.78
CA PHE A 126 -10.55 -0.31 -15.90
C PHE A 126 -11.85 -0.09 -15.12
N ARG A 127 -12.75 -1.09 -15.07
CA ARG A 127 -14.01 -1.00 -14.30
C ARG A 127 -13.83 -1.11 -12.79
N GLY A 128 -12.68 -1.60 -12.33
CA GLY A 128 -12.36 -1.72 -10.90
C GLY A 128 -12.04 -3.15 -10.48
N MET A 129 -11.28 -3.29 -9.38
CA MET A 129 -10.69 -4.56 -8.98
C MET A 129 -11.49 -5.35 -7.93
N SER A 130 -12.52 -4.76 -7.29
CA SER A 130 -13.23 -5.40 -6.17
C SER A 130 -14.01 -6.65 -6.56
N GLU A 131 -14.61 -6.67 -7.74
CA GLU A 131 -15.34 -7.84 -8.26
C GLU A 131 -14.40 -8.90 -8.84
N ALA A 132 -13.30 -8.44 -9.47
CA ALA A 132 -12.26 -9.31 -10.00
C ALA A 132 -11.56 -10.12 -8.92
N LEU A 133 -11.34 -9.58 -7.72
CA LEU A 133 -10.63 -10.25 -6.62
C LEU A 133 -11.31 -11.55 -6.16
N LYS A 134 -12.64 -11.62 -6.14
CA LYS A 134 -13.36 -12.86 -5.79
C LYS A 134 -13.11 -13.96 -6.82
N LEU A 135 -13.22 -13.59 -8.10
CA LEU A 135 -12.99 -14.53 -9.22
C LEU A 135 -11.53 -15.01 -9.20
N ILE A 136 -10.58 -14.10 -9.05
CA ILE A 136 -9.15 -14.40 -8.96
C ILE A 136 -8.86 -15.38 -7.80
N THR A 137 -9.48 -15.18 -6.64
CA THR A 137 -9.30 -16.08 -5.49
C THR A 137 -9.79 -17.51 -5.79
N ILE A 138 -10.93 -17.64 -6.50
CA ILE A 138 -11.46 -18.95 -6.92
C ILE A 138 -10.51 -19.59 -7.94
N MET A 139 -10.03 -18.83 -8.94
CA MET A 139 -9.09 -19.30 -9.95
C MET A 139 -7.80 -19.83 -9.31
N ASN A 140 -7.24 -19.08 -8.36
CA ASN A 140 -6.02 -19.47 -7.64
C ASN A 140 -6.24 -20.73 -6.78
N LEU A 141 -7.43 -20.89 -6.18
CA LEU A 141 -7.74 -22.09 -5.42
C LEU A 141 -7.84 -23.33 -6.32
N ILE A 142 -8.50 -23.20 -7.47
CA ILE A 142 -8.59 -24.28 -8.46
C ILE A 142 -7.20 -24.67 -8.95
N GLU A 143 -6.38 -23.69 -9.32
CA GLU A 143 -4.99 -23.90 -9.74
C GLU A 143 -4.19 -24.66 -8.69
N LEU A 144 -4.23 -24.21 -7.44
CA LEU A 144 -3.52 -24.82 -6.32
C LEU A 144 -3.92 -26.29 -6.11
N VAL A 145 -5.22 -26.57 -6.15
CA VAL A 145 -5.75 -27.94 -6.02
C VAL A 145 -5.25 -28.82 -7.16
N ILE A 146 -5.26 -28.32 -8.40
CA ILE A 146 -4.77 -29.08 -9.55
C ILE A 146 -3.27 -29.32 -9.47
N LEU A 147 -2.46 -28.29 -9.13
CA LEU A 147 -1.02 -28.45 -8.97
C LEU A 147 -0.66 -29.50 -7.92
N ILE A 148 -1.30 -29.46 -6.75
CA ILE A 148 -1.11 -30.43 -5.69
C ILE A 148 -1.57 -31.81 -6.15
N GLY A 149 -2.73 -31.89 -6.78
CA GLY A 149 -3.30 -33.16 -7.25
C GLY A 149 -2.40 -33.86 -8.28
N VAL A 150 -1.96 -33.12 -9.32
CA VAL A 150 -1.04 -33.65 -10.34
C VAL A 150 0.31 -34.06 -9.70
N ALA A 151 0.82 -33.28 -8.76
CA ALA A 151 2.08 -33.59 -8.09
C ALA A 151 1.98 -34.87 -7.23
N ILE A 152 0.87 -35.04 -6.47
CA ILE A 152 0.67 -36.25 -5.64
C ILE A 152 0.45 -37.48 -6.52
N LEU A 153 -0.43 -37.40 -7.50
CA LEU A 153 -0.73 -38.52 -8.41
C LEU A 153 0.48 -38.90 -9.26
N GLY A 154 1.30 -37.90 -9.63
CA GLY A 154 2.51 -38.08 -10.44
C GLY A 154 3.65 -38.76 -9.72
N LEU A 155 3.64 -38.86 -8.38
CA LEU A 155 4.69 -39.57 -7.62
C LEU A 155 4.86 -41.02 -8.07
N SER A 156 3.76 -41.69 -8.37
CA SER A 156 3.79 -43.08 -8.86
C SER A 156 4.43 -43.24 -10.24
N SER A 157 4.51 -42.15 -11.02
CA SER A 157 5.08 -42.12 -12.37
C SER A 157 6.54 -41.71 -12.38
N VAL A 158 7.13 -41.34 -11.23
CA VAL A 158 8.55 -40.96 -11.14
C VAL A 158 9.45 -42.18 -11.35
N LYS A 159 10.35 -42.07 -12.34
CA LYS A 159 11.28 -43.13 -12.72
C LYS A 159 12.72 -42.65 -12.49
N ALA A 160 13.51 -43.41 -11.74
CA ALA A 160 14.90 -43.08 -11.46
C ALA A 160 15.79 -42.86 -12.72
N PRO A 161 15.58 -43.57 -13.85
CA PRO A 161 16.29 -43.28 -15.08
C PRO A 161 16.11 -41.87 -15.61
N ASN A 162 14.93 -41.26 -15.48
CA ASN A 162 14.66 -39.89 -15.94
C ASN A 162 15.48 -38.84 -15.20
N LEU A 163 15.92 -39.15 -13.97
CA LEU A 163 16.75 -38.29 -13.14
C LEU A 163 18.26 -38.48 -13.40
N LYS A 164 18.63 -39.31 -14.37
CA LYS A 164 20.03 -39.59 -14.75
C LYS A 164 20.29 -39.24 -16.21
N PRO A 165 21.43 -38.55 -16.54
CA PRO A 165 22.36 -37.95 -15.57
C PRO A 165 21.72 -36.76 -14.85
N PHE A 166 22.03 -36.56 -13.56
CA PHE A 166 21.41 -35.53 -12.76
C PHE A 166 21.75 -34.10 -13.18
N ALA A 167 22.99 -33.88 -13.68
CA ALA A 167 23.51 -32.62 -14.20
C ALA A 167 24.10 -32.80 -15.61
N PRO A 168 23.26 -33.03 -16.64
CA PRO A 168 23.76 -33.37 -17.99
C PRO A 168 24.56 -32.26 -18.65
N MET A 169 24.33 -30.98 -18.30
CA MET A 169 25.05 -29.80 -18.81
C MET A 169 26.13 -29.30 -17.83
N GLY A 170 26.44 -30.07 -16.77
CA GLY A 170 27.36 -29.65 -15.72
C GLY A 170 26.77 -28.58 -14.81
N LEU A 171 27.63 -27.91 -14.02
CA LEU A 171 27.23 -26.89 -13.03
C LEU A 171 27.30 -25.45 -13.56
N ALA A 172 27.93 -25.20 -14.71
CA ALA A 172 28.07 -23.84 -15.22
C ALA A 172 26.76 -23.08 -15.42
N PRO A 173 25.66 -23.72 -15.92
CA PRO A 173 24.37 -23.03 -16.06
C PRO A 173 23.57 -22.87 -14.76
N PHE A 174 24.09 -23.30 -13.59
CA PHE A 174 23.34 -23.31 -12.33
C PHE A 174 22.89 -21.89 -11.93
N ILE A 175 23.80 -20.92 -11.88
CA ILE A 175 23.48 -19.52 -11.52
C ILE A 175 22.57 -18.86 -12.55
N PRO A 176 22.82 -18.95 -13.88
CA PRO A 176 21.87 -18.46 -14.88
C PRO A 176 20.47 -19.10 -14.78
N SER A 177 20.39 -20.38 -14.42
CA SER A 177 19.10 -21.06 -14.21
C SER A 177 18.35 -20.52 -13.01
N MET A 178 19.04 -20.21 -11.90
CA MET A 178 18.46 -19.54 -10.76
C MET A 178 17.93 -18.16 -11.12
N ALA A 179 18.69 -17.38 -11.88
CA ALA A 179 18.28 -16.06 -12.35
C ALA A 179 16.99 -16.12 -13.20
N LEU A 180 16.86 -17.13 -14.08
CA LEU A 180 15.69 -17.31 -14.95
C LEU A 180 14.40 -17.61 -14.17
N ILE A 181 14.49 -18.42 -13.10
CA ILE A 181 13.29 -18.84 -12.34
C ILE A 181 12.95 -17.92 -11.19
N TYR A 182 13.67 -16.81 -11.02
CA TYR A 182 13.44 -15.88 -9.91
C TYR A 182 11.99 -15.39 -9.87
N ILE A 183 11.41 -15.07 -11.03
CA ILE A 183 10.02 -14.63 -11.17
C ILE A 183 9.00 -15.62 -10.58
N SER A 184 9.32 -16.90 -10.52
CA SER A 184 8.44 -17.92 -9.90
C SER A 184 8.27 -17.69 -8.39
N TYR A 185 9.23 -17.04 -7.73
CA TYR A 185 9.20 -16.73 -6.31
C TYR A 185 8.81 -15.29 -5.98
N VAL A 186 8.53 -14.47 -7.01
CA VAL A 186 7.99 -13.10 -6.88
C VAL A 186 6.49 -13.18 -6.62
N GLY A 187 5.94 -12.23 -5.86
CA GLY A 187 4.50 -12.16 -5.54
C GLY A 187 4.22 -12.04 -4.05
N PHE A 188 5.09 -12.54 -3.16
CA PHE A 188 4.95 -12.38 -1.71
C PHE A 188 4.99 -10.90 -1.29
N GLU A 189 5.69 -10.06 -2.02
CA GLU A 189 5.81 -8.62 -1.77
C GLU A 189 4.49 -7.88 -2.00
N LEU A 190 3.58 -8.42 -2.83
CA LEU A 190 2.27 -7.84 -3.09
C LEU A 190 1.36 -7.84 -1.85
N ILE A 191 1.64 -8.69 -0.85
CA ILE A 191 0.98 -8.62 0.47
C ILE A 191 1.17 -7.22 1.07
N THR A 192 2.34 -6.62 0.88
CA THR A 192 2.65 -5.29 1.43
C THR A 192 1.97 -4.14 0.67
N VAL A 193 1.51 -4.37 -0.55
CA VAL A 193 0.72 -3.38 -1.31
C VAL A 193 -0.65 -3.15 -0.66
N ALA A 194 -1.22 -4.20 -0.03
CA ALA A 194 -2.49 -4.15 0.67
C ALA A 194 -2.33 -3.92 2.20
N SER A 195 -1.18 -3.46 2.67
CA SER A 195 -0.86 -3.35 4.10
C SER A 195 -1.89 -2.57 4.92
N GLU A 196 -2.55 -1.58 4.33
CA GLU A 196 -3.53 -0.73 4.99
C GLU A 196 -4.86 -1.44 5.26
N GLU A 197 -5.16 -2.50 4.51
CA GLU A 197 -6.37 -3.31 4.64
C GLU A 197 -6.17 -4.49 5.61
N ILE A 198 -4.91 -4.75 6.04
CA ILE A 198 -4.57 -5.90 6.86
C ILE A 198 -4.74 -5.59 8.35
N ILE A 199 -5.54 -6.42 9.03
CA ILE A 199 -5.73 -6.34 10.49
C ILE A 199 -4.45 -6.80 11.21
N ASN A 200 -3.99 -6.03 12.20
CA ASN A 200 -2.75 -6.27 12.96
C ASN A 200 -1.51 -6.48 12.05
N PRO A 201 -1.21 -5.52 11.15
CA PRO A 201 -0.20 -5.68 10.10
C PRO A 201 1.18 -6.06 10.64
N GLY A 202 1.56 -5.57 11.83
CA GLY A 202 2.84 -5.90 12.46
C GLY A 202 3.08 -7.39 12.76
N LYS A 203 2.00 -8.20 12.88
CA LYS A 203 2.09 -9.64 13.07
C LYS A 203 1.64 -10.42 11.84
N THR A 204 0.61 -9.91 11.16
CA THR A 204 -0.04 -10.62 10.05
C THR A 204 0.84 -10.60 8.80
N ILE A 205 1.46 -9.45 8.44
CA ILE A 205 2.29 -9.33 7.24
C ILE A 205 3.49 -10.29 7.28
N PRO A 206 4.33 -10.30 8.35
CA PRO A 206 5.46 -11.25 8.40
C PRO A 206 5.02 -12.70 8.28
N ARG A 207 3.97 -13.09 9.00
CA ARG A 207 3.45 -14.46 8.94
C ARG A 207 2.94 -14.81 7.55
N ALA A 208 2.21 -13.90 6.90
CA ALA A 208 1.68 -14.12 5.58
C ALA A 208 2.79 -14.27 4.53
N ILE A 209 3.82 -13.43 4.56
CA ILE A 209 4.98 -13.52 3.66
C ILE A 209 5.71 -14.86 3.83
N LEU A 210 6.03 -15.24 5.08
CA LEU A 210 6.78 -16.46 5.35
C LEU A 210 5.97 -17.74 5.02
N ILE A 211 4.66 -17.74 5.29
CA ILE A 211 3.78 -18.85 4.90
C ILE A 211 3.70 -18.95 3.38
N THR A 212 3.50 -17.83 2.68
CA THR A 212 3.44 -17.79 1.21
C THR A 212 4.69 -18.38 0.60
N LEU A 213 5.86 -17.89 1.02
CA LEU A 213 7.13 -18.38 0.48
C LEU A 213 7.40 -19.84 0.86
N GLY A 214 7.11 -20.25 2.09
CA GLY A 214 7.29 -21.63 2.54
C GLY A 214 6.43 -22.62 1.74
N VAL A 215 5.15 -22.30 1.54
CA VAL A 215 4.24 -23.09 0.70
C VAL A 215 4.76 -23.16 -0.73
N GLY A 216 5.19 -22.02 -1.29
CA GLY A 216 5.72 -21.96 -2.64
C GLY A 216 6.99 -22.79 -2.83
N ILE A 217 7.95 -22.72 -1.92
CA ILE A 217 9.18 -23.53 -2.00
C ILE A 217 8.83 -25.01 -2.01
N ILE A 218 8.01 -25.46 -1.07
CA ILE A 218 7.64 -26.89 -0.95
C ILE A 218 6.92 -27.35 -2.21
N LEU A 219 5.91 -26.58 -2.65
CA LEU A 219 5.10 -26.96 -3.80
C LEU A 219 5.89 -26.95 -5.11
N TYR A 220 6.70 -25.92 -5.35
CA TYR A 220 7.48 -25.83 -6.58
C TYR A 220 8.55 -26.91 -6.69
N VAL A 221 9.28 -27.15 -5.61
CA VAL A 221 10.27 -28.23 -5.60
C VAL A 221 9.59 -29.59 -5.86
N PHE A 222 8.41 -29.80 -5.24
CA PHE A 222 7.65 -31.03 -5.41
C PHE A 222 7.11 -31.21 -6.84
N VAL A 223 6.51 -30.17 -7.42
CA VAL A 223 6.01 -30.18 -8.80
C VAL A 223 7.14 -30.41 -9.79
N VAL A 224 8.27 -29.69 -9.66
CA VAL A 224 9.42 -29.84 -10.57
C VAL A 224 10.07 -31.23 -10.41
N PHE A 225 10.13 -31.77 -9.18
CA PHE A 225 10.58 -33.15 -8.95
C PHE A 225 9.73 -34.16 -9.71
N VAL A 226 8.41 -34.02 -9.64
CA VAL A 226 7.50 -34.92 -10.38
C VAL A 226 7.62 -34.73 -11.88
N MET A 227 7.72 -33.49 -12.39
CA MET A 227 7.90 -33.23 -13.81
C MET A 227 9.18 -33.86 -14.35
N MET A 228 10.31 -33.62 -13.71
CA MET A 228 11.61 -34.15 -14.12
C MET A 228 11.74 -35.66 -13.92
N GLY A 229 10.98 -36.24 -12.99
CA GLY A 229 10.98 -37.68 -12.71
C GLY A 229 10.00 -38.48 -13.55
N ALA A 230 8.82 -37.96 -13.86
CA ALA A 230 7.80 -38.64 -14.65
C ALA A 230 8.14 -38.69 -16.15
N VAL A 231 8.77 -37.64 -16.66
CA VAL A 231 9.08 -37.47 -18.09
C VAL A 231 10.59 -37.25 -18.27
N ASN A 232 11.13 -37.65 -19.42
CA ASN A 232 12.51 -37.35 -19.75
C ASN A 232 12.72 -35.82 -19.90
N TYR A 233 13.77 -35.30 -19.29
CA TYR A 233 14.07 -33.86 -19.35
C TYR A 233 14.23 -33.31 -20.79
N LYS A 234 14.63 -34.13 -21.77
CA LYS A 234 14.74 -33.74 -23.18
C LYS A 234 13.34 -33.46 -23.77
N ASP A 235 12.39 -34.34 -23.48
CA ASP A 235 11.00 -34.18 -23.95
C ASP A 235 10.34 -32.98 -23.30
N LEU A 236 10.61 -32.72 -22.00
CA LEU A 236 10.18 -31.50 -21.33
C LEU A 236 10.75 -30.24 -21.98
N ALA A 237 12.02 -30.29 -22.38
CA ALA A 237 12.72 -29.19 -23.01
C ALA A 237 12.11 -28.75 -24.35
N GLU A 238 11.50 -29.68 -25.10
CA GLU A 238 10.91 -29.42 -26.41
C GLU A 238 9.48 -28.86 -26.35
N ASN A 239 8.85 -28.90 -25.16
CA ASN A 239 7.46 -28.49 -25.01
C ASN A 239 7.33 -27.03 -24.52
N ASP A 240 6.46 -26.25 -25.16
CA ASP A 240 6.15 -24.86 -24.79
C ASP A 240 5.46 -24.76 -23.43
N VAL A 241 4.67 -25.79 -23.06
CA VAL A 241 3.93 -25.86 -21.77
C VAL A 241 4.16 -27.22 -21.11
N PRO A 242 5.36 -27.45 -20.53
CA PRO A 242 5.82 -28.76 -20.06
C PRO A 242 4.96 -29.35 -18.94
N PHE A 243 4.25 -28.54 -18.15
CA PHE A 243 3.34 -29.03 -17.14
C PHE A 243 2.16 -29.79 -17.73
N ILE A 244 1.56 -29.29 -18.83
CA ILE A 244 0.44 -29.97 -19.51
C ILE A 244 0.92 -31.31 -20.08
N PHE A 245 2.10 -31.31 -20.71
CA PHE A 245 2.71 -32.53 -21.24
C PHE A 245 2.97 -33.56 -20.13
N THR A 246 3.46 -33.13 -18.98
CA THR A 246 3.68 -34.00 -17.83
C THR A 246 2.36 -34.56 -17.29
N ALA A 247 1.35 -33.72 -17.10
CA ALA A 247 0.06 -34.16 -16.58
C ALA A 247 -0.63 -35.15 -17.54
N GLU A 248 -0.48 -34.95 -18.84
CA GLU A 248 -0.97 -35.87 -19.86
C GLU A 248 -0.25 -37.23 -19.78
N SER A 249 1.06 -37.23 -19.59
CA SER A 249 1.83 -38.47 -19.47
C SER A 249 1.49 -39.28 -18.21
N ILE A 250 1.02 -38.60 -17.13
CA ILE A 250 0.65 -39.23 -15.86
C ILE A 250 -0.80 -39.71 -15.88
N LEU A 251 -1.75 -38.88 -16.33
CA LEU A 251 -3.18 -39.06 -16.19
C LEU A 251 -3.91 -39.25 -17.53
N GLY A 252 -3.15 -39.34 -18.63
CA GLY A 252 -3.72 -39.46 -19.98
C GLY A 252 -4.50 -38.21 -20.41
N PRO A 253 -5.48 -38.35 -21.32
CA PRO A 253 -6.25 -37.21 -21.85
C PRO A 253 -6.93 -36.34 -20.78
N TRP A 254 -7.35 -36.91 -19.65
CA TRP A 254 -7.94 -36.16 -18.54
C TRP A 254 -6.90 -35.24 -17.89
N GLY A 255 -5.66 -35.72 -17.71
CA GLY A 255 -4.55 -34.91 -17.19
C GLY A 255 -4.27 -33.70 -18.06
N ARG A 256 -4.33 -33.88 -19.40
CA ARG A 256 -4.19 -32.78 -20.36
C ARG A 256 -5.17 -31.66 -20.08
N TRP A 257 -6.48 -31.96 -20.06
CA TRP A 257 -7.52 -30.93 -19.90
C TRP A 257 -7.52 -30.27 -18.52
N VAL A 258 -7.24 -31.03 -17.47
CA VAL A 258 -7.11 -30.49 -16.11
C VAL A 258 -5.92 -29.55 -16.02
N ALA A 259 -4.78 -29.89 -16.63
CA ALA A 259 -3.59 -29.03 -16.65
C ALA A 259 -3.77 -27.80 -17.55
N VAL A 260 -4.46 -27.92 -18.69
CA VAL A 260 -4.87 -26.80 -19.53
C VAL A 260 -5.71 -25.81 -18.72
N LEU A 261 -6.70 -26.29 -18.00
CA LEU A 261 -7.54 -25.46 -17.14
C LEU A 261 -6.70 -24.72 -16.09
N ALA A 262 -5.81 -25.43 -15.38
CA ALA A 262 -4.94 -24.83 -14.39
C ALA A 262 -4.03 -23.74 -14.98
N THR A 263 -3.40 -24.02 -16.14
CA THR A 263 -2.51 -23.06 -16.82
C THR A 263 -3.25 -21.81 -17.26
N ILE A 264 -4.48 -21.94 -17.75
CA ILE A 264 -5.35 -20.82 -18.12
C ILE A 264 -5.69 -20.00 -16.87
N MET A 265 -6.16 -20.66 -15.78
CA MET A 265 -6.51 -19.97 -14.53
C MET A 265 -5.31 -19.22 -13.95
N ALA A 266 -4.15 -19.86 -13.84
CA ALA A 266 -2.89 -19.25 -13.39
C ALA A 266 -2.50 -18.04 -14.23
N SER A 267 -2.54 -18.18 -15.54
CA SER A 267 -2.13 -17.10 -16.45
C SER A 267 -3.03 -15.89 -16.34
N LEU A 268 -4.35 -16.07 -16.34
CA LEU A 268 -5.31 -14.97 -16.31
C LEU A 268 -5.40 -14.31 -14.95
N SER A 269 -5.32 -15.07 -13.85
CA SER A 269 -5.34 -14.53 -12.49
C SER A 269 -4.09 -13.68 -12.22
N ALA A 270 -2.90 -14.22 -12.49
CA ALA A 270 -1.63 -13.50 -12.33
C ALA A 270 -1.56 -12.27 -13.24
N PHE A 271 -1.98 -12.40 -14.50
CA PHE A 271 -2.05 -11.29 -15.45
C PHE A 271 -2.88 -10.12 -14.92
N SER A 272 -4.11 -10.39 -14.45
CA SER A 272 -5.02 -9.35 -13.97
C SER A 272 -4.47 -8.61 -12.75
N VAL A 273 -3.96 -9.34 -11.76
CA VAL A 273 -3.38 -8.75 -10.53
C VAL A 273 -2.16 -7.91 -10.85
N THR A 274 -1.26 -8.45 -11.66
CA THR A 274 0.03 -7.81 -11.96
C THR A 274 -0.14 -6.59 -12.86
N LEU A 275 -1.07 -6.62 -13.83
CA LEU A 275 -1.40 -5.46 -14.66
C LEU A 275 -1.95 -4.30 -13.80
N GLY A 276 -2.84 -4.61 -12.86
CA GLY A 276 -3.35 -3.63 -11.90
C GLY A 276 -2.25 -3.08 -10.97
N ALA A 277 -1.34 -3.92 -10.51
CA ALA A 277 -0.20 -3.52 -9.70
C ALA A 277 0.77 -2.62 -10.50
N SER A 278 1.09 -2.97 -11.73
CA SER A 278 1.93 -2.18 -12.64
C SER A 278 1.37 -0.78 -12.86
N ALA A 279 0.08 -0.66 -13.16
CA ALA A 279 -0.59 0.62 -13.34
C ALA A 279 -0.56 1.49 -12.06
N ARG A 280 -0.67 0.87 -10.87
CA ARG A 280 -0.58 1.58 -9.58
C ARG A 280 0.82 2.08 -9.27
N VAL A 281 1.86 1.33 -9.63
CA VAL A 281 3.25 1.80 -9.49
C VAL A 281 3.48 3.03 -10.37
N LEU A 282 3.04 2.99 -11.63
CA LEU A 282 3.17 4.12 -12.55
C LEU A 282 2.34 5.33 -12.10
N PHE A 283 1.14 5.09 -11.56
CA PHE A 283 0.33 6.12 -10.91
C PHE A 283 1.05 6.76 -9.72
N ALA A 284 1.66 5.95 -8.83
CA ALA A 284 2.40 6.46 -7.68
C ALA A 284 3.59 7.33 -8.10
N LEU A 285 4.34 6.92 -9.13
CA LEU A 285 5.41 7.71 -9.72
C LEU A 285 4.90 9.04 -10.31
N GLY A 286 3.70 9.05 -10.91
CA GLY A 286 3.03 10.25 -11.40
C GLY A 286 2.57 11.17 -10.28
N ARG A 287 1.95 10.62 -9.23
CA ARG A 287 1.49 11.32 -8.04
C ARG A 287 2.65 11.98 -7.28
N ASP A 288 3.75 11.28 -7.13
CA ASP A 288 4.95 11.77 -6.44
C ASP A 288 5.82 12.67 -7.34
N GLU A 289 5.27 13.09 -8.48
CA GLU A 289 5.87 14.02 -9.44
C GLU A 289 7.16 13.52 -10.11
N HIS A 290 7.43 12.23 -10.08
CA HIS A 290 8.54 11.63 -10.84
C HIS A 290 8.22 11.52 -12.33
N PHE A 291 6.95 11.30 -12.67
CA PHE A 291 6.40 11.22 -14.04
C PHE A 291 5.45 12.39 -14.36
N PRO A 292 5.06 12.58 -15.63
CA PRO A 292 4.02 13.54 -16.00
C PRO A 292 2.74 13.32 -15.16
N ARG A 293 2.12 14.43 -14.72
CA ARG A 293 0.90 14.39 -13.88
C ARG A 293 -0.28 13.66 -14.53
N ALA A 294 -0.25 13.48 -15.86
CA ALA A 294 -1.25 12.70 -16.58
C ALA A 294 -1.40 11.28 -16.00
N PHE A 295 -0.29 10.64 -15.58
CA PHE A 295 -0.31 9.29 -15.00
C PHE A 295 -0.95 9.24 -13.60
N ALA A 296 -1.05 10.36 -12.90
CA ALA A 296 -1.74 10.49 -11.62
C ALA A 296 -3.26 10.77 -11.77
N LYS A 297 -3.81 10.77 -13.00
CA LYS A 297 -5.24 10.95 -13.22
C LYS A 297 -6.01 9.66 -12.95
N LEU A 298 -7.04 9.76 -12.11
CA LEU A 298 -8.01 8.71 -11.86
C LEU A 298 -9.26 8.92 -12.71
N HIS A 299 -9.88 7.83 -13.15
CA HIS A 299 -11.16 7.91 -13.85
C HIS A 299 -12.27 8.39 -12.89
N PRO A 300 -13.11 9.36 -13.24
CA PRO A 300 -14.09 9.96 -12.32
C PRO A 300 -15.04 8.94 -11.68
N ARG A 301 -15.56 7.99 -12.48
CA ARG A 301 -16.53 6.99 -12.02
C ARG A 301 -15.87 5.78 -11.37
N PHE A 302 -14.81 5.23 -11.96
CA PHE A 302 -14.22 3.95 -11.53
C PHE A 302 -13.01 4.12 -10.60
N ARG A 303 -12.49 5.35 -10.45
CA ARG A 303 -11.31 5.71 -9.63
C ARG A 303 -10.06 4.87 -9.94
N THR A 304 -9.96 4.37 -11.16
CA THR A 304 -8.82 3.61 -11.66
C THR A 304 -7.82 4.51 -12.39
N PRO A 305 -6.50 4.25 -12.35
CA PRO A 305 -5.47 5.03 -13.04
C PRO A 305 -5.42 4.66 -14.53
N TYR A 306 -6.40 5.11 -15.30
CA TYR A 306 -6.66 4.64 -16.65
C TYR A 306 -5.53 4.90 -17.64
N ILE A 307 -4.86 6.07 -17.57
CA ILE A 307 -3.74 6.38 -18.46
C ILE A 307 -2.57 5.42 -18.20
N ALA A 308 -2.24 5.19 -16.92
CA ALA A 308 -1.19 4.25 -16.55
C ALA A 308 -1.54 2.83 -17.01
N LEU A 309 -2.82 2.43 -16.85
CA LEU A 309 -3.30 1.10 -17.23
C LEU A 309 -3.18 0.87 -18.75
N PHE A 310 -3.60 1.83 -19.58
CA PHE A 310 -3.49 1.70 -21.04
C PHE A 310 -2.04 1.69 -21.53
N VAL A 311 -1.15 2.48 -20.90
CA VAL A 311 0.28 2.47 -21.24
C VAL A 311 0.92 1.12 -20.89
N CYS A 312 0.63 0.56 -19.71
CA CYS A 312 1.08 -0.78 -19.35
C CYS A 312 0.57 -1.82 -20.35
N ALA A 313 -0.71 -1.78 -20.72
CA ALA A 313 -1.30 -2.69 -21.69
C ALA A 313 -0.62 -2.62 -23.07
N ALA A 314 -0.33 -1.43 -23.57
CA ALA A 314 0.38 -1.25 -24.83
C ALA A 314 1.79 -1.89 -24.79
N ILE A 315 2.53 -1.70 -23.69
CA ILE A 315 3.85 -2.31 -23.50
C ILE A 315 3.73 -3.84 -23.42
N VAL A 316 2.73 -4.36 -22.72
CA VAL A 316 2.47 -5.81 -22.65
C VAL A 316 2.24 -6.40 -24.05
N ILE A 317 1.44 -5.75 -24.89
CA ILE A 317 1.21 -6.19 -26.26
C ILE A 317 2.51 -6.19 -27.06
N ILE A 318 3.32 -5.13 -26.98
CA ILE A 318 4.57 -5.02 -27.73
C ILE A 318 5.55 -6.13 -27.32
N PHE A 319 5.83 -6.27 -26.02
CA PHE A 319 6.80 -7.27 -25.54
C PHE A 319 6.26 -8.69 -25.60
N GLY A 320 4.97 -8.88 -25.32
CA GLY A 320 4.31 -10.17 -25.43
C GLY A 320 4.30 -10.70 -26.86
N SER A 321 4.20 -9.82 -27.87
CA SER A 321 4.21 -10.21 -29.28
C SER A 321 5.53 -10.88 -29.72
N THR A 322 6.59 -10.82 -28.91
CA THR A 322 7.82 -11.61 -29.16
C THR A 322 7.58 -13.11 -29.05
N GLY A 323 6.60 -13.55 -28.26
CA GLY A 323 6.28 -14.95 -28.03
C GLY A 323 7.35 -15.76 -27.28
N VAL A 324 8.42 -15.12 -26.79
CA VAL A 324 9.58 -15.80 -26.21
C VAL A 324 9.53 -15.78 -24.69
N VAL A 325 9.18 -16.92 -24.09
CA VAL A 325 9.01 -17.11 -22.62
C VAL A 325 10.30 -16.72 -21.87
N LYS A 326 11.45 -17.25 -22.27
CA LYS A 326 12.74 -17.01 -21.63
C LYS A 326 13.11 -15.52 -21.61
N PHE A 327 12.92 -14.82 -22.73
CA PHE A 327 13.21 -13.40 -22.83
C PHE A 327 12.31 -12.56 -21.91
N ALA A 328 11.00 -12.84 -21.93
CA ALA A 328 10.05 -12.11 -21.08
C ALA A 328 10.30 -12.36 -19.57
N ALA A 329 10.59 -13.61 -19.18
CA ALA A 329 10.96 -13.96 -17.82
C ALA A 329 12.24 -13.23 -17.39
N SER A 330 13.34 -13.35 -18.16
CA SER A 330 14.62 -12.72 -17.82
C SER A 330 14.56 -11.20 -17.77
N LEU A 331 13.78 -10.55 -18.63
CA LEU A 331 13.62 -9.08 -18.61
C LEU A 331 12.75 -8.62 -17.43
N SER A 332 11.73 -9.39 -17.07
CA SER A 332 10.95 -9.16 -15.85
C SER A 332 11.81 -9.30 -14.60
N ASP A 333 12.64 -10.36 -14.55
CA ASP A 333 13.56 -10.61 -13.44
C ASP A 333 14.60 -9.50 -13.28
N PHE A 334 15.07 -8.89 -14.37
CA PHE A 334 15.92 -7.70 -14.29
C PHE A 334 15.26 -6.60 -13.45
N GLY A 335 13.99 -6.29 -13.72
CA GLY A 335 13.25 -5.28 -12.97
C GLY A 335 13.09 -5.66 -11.49
N TYR A 336 12.67 -6.88 -11.20
CA TYR A 336 12.49 -7.34 -9.82
C TYR A 336 13.81 -7.41 -9.05
N LEU A 337 14.86 -7.99 -9.60
CA LEU A 337 16.16 -8.12 -8.93
C LEU A 337 16.76 -6.76 -8.58
N MET A 338 16.69 -5.79 -9.52
CA MET A 338 17.15 -4.43 -9.27
C MET A 338 16.29 -3.74 -8.18
N GLY A 339 14.97 -3.83 -8.27
CA GLY A 339 14.05 -3.22 -7.32
C GLY A 339 14.16 -3.82 -5.92
N LEU A 340 14.16 -5.15 -5.81
CA LEU A 340 14.24 -5.87 -4.54
C LEU A 340 15.60 -5.67 -3.86
N GLY A 341 16.70 -5.61 -4.63
CA GLY A 341 18.01 -5.27 -4.10
C GLY A 341 18.03 -3.92 -3.39
N ILE A 342 17.38 -2.90 -3.98
CA ILE A 342 17.24 -1.58 -3.35
C ILE A 342 16.35 -1.64 -2.09
N VAL A 343 15.27 -2.42 -2.11
CA VAL A 343 14.39 -2.58 -0.93
C VAL A 343 15.13 -3.30 0.21
N ASN A 344 15.97 -4.29 -0.08
CA ASN A 344 16.83 -4.92 0.93
C ASN A 344 17.75 -3.88 1.60
N TYR A 345 18.32 -2.94 0.82
CA TYR A 345 19.12 -1.83 1.35
C TYR A 345 18.28 -0.87 2.20
N ALA A 346 16.99 -0.70 1.90
CA ALA A 346 16.10 0.16 2.69
C ALA A 346 15.98 -0.29 4.16
N VAL A 347 16.12 -1.58 4.47
CA VAL A 347 16.16 -2.08 5.86
C VAL A 347 17.37 -1.49 6.59
N ILE A 348 18.54 -1.53 5.97
CA ILE A 348 19.78 -0.96 6.57
C ILE A 348 19.62 0.55 6.79
N ALA A 349 19.08 1.24 5.79
CA ALA A 349 18.81 2.67 5.89
C ALA A 349 17.80 3.00 6.99
N LEU A 350 16.74 2.20 7.13
CA LEU A 350 15.74 2.35 8.18
C LEU A 350 16.35 2.21 9.59
N HIS A 351 17.21 1.21 9.79
CA HIS A 351 17.90 1.01 11.07
C HIS A 351 18.81 2.18 11.43
N LYS A 352 19.55 2.72 10.46
CA LYS A 352 20.45 3.86 10.66
C LYS A 352 19.69 5.17 10.91
N LYS A 353 18.64 5.43 10.13
CA LYS A 353 17.89 6.70 10.21
C LYS A 353 16.87 6.74 11.34
N MET A 354 16.33 5.59 11.74
CA MET A 354 15.26 5.47 12.73
C MET A 354 15.54 4.36 13.75
N PRO A 355 16.57 4.47 14.59
CA PRO A 355 16.93 3.42 15.54
C PRO A 355 15.79 3.13 16.53
N ASN A 356 15.01 4.14 16.91
CA ASN A 356 13.93 4.07 17.89
C ASN A 356 12.55 3.69 17.29
N LEU A 357 12.45 3.40 15.98
CA LEU A 357 11.19 2.97 15.37
C LEU A 357 10.78 1.61 15.94
N ARG A 358 9.52 1.50 16.37
CA ARG A 358 8.97 0.21 16.81
C ARG A 358 8.91 -0.76 15.63
N ARG A 359 9.62 -1.89 15.76
CA ARG A 359 9.65 -2.99 14.79
C ARG A 359 9.00 -4.21 15.41
N PRO A 360 7.71 -4.48 15.10
CA PRO A 360 7.00 -5.65 15.63
C PRO A 360 7.62 -6.97 15.18
N PHE A 361 8.25 -7.00 14.02
CA PHE A 361 9.10 -8.05 13.50
C PHE A 361 10.47 -7.47 13.21
N LYS A 362 11.53 -8.16 13.63
CA LYS A 362 12.93 -7.78 13.38
C LYS A 362 13.61 -8.89 12.59
N VAL A 363 14.37 -8.50 11.57
CA VAL A 363 15.19 -9.43 10.79
C VAL A 363 16.22 -10.08 11.70
N ILE A 364 16.28 -11.41 11.64
CA ILE A 364 17.26 -12.21 12.36
C ILE A 364 18.65 -11.94 11.76
N LEU A 365 19.70 -11.95 12.60
CA LEU A 365 21.09 -11.75 12.17
C LEU A 365 21.30 -10.43 11.39
N TYR A 366 20.66 -9.34 11.81
CA TYR A 366 20.98 -8.02 11.26
C TYR A 366 22.46 -7.64 11.56
N PRO A 367 23.25 -7.08 10.63
CA PRO A 367 22.87 -6.64 9.27
C PRO A 367 23.09 -7.70 8.16
N TYR A 368 23.48 -8.93 8.50
CA TYR A 368 23.90 -9.94 7.53
C TYR A 368 22.78 -10.34 6.55
N ILE A 369 21.55 -10.57 7.04
CA ILE A 369 20.41 -10.95 6.16
C ILE A 369 20.08 -9.87 5.14
N PRO A 370 19.96 -8.57 5.48
CA PRO A 370 19.83 -7.51 4.47
C PRO A 370 20.97 -7.50 3.44
N ILE A 371 22.22 -7.68 3.89
CA ILE A 371 23.38 -7.72 2.99
C ILE A 371 23.31 -8.93 2.05
N LEU A 372 22.98 -10.12 2.56
CA LEU A 372 22.79 -11.32 1.73
C LEU A 372 21.63 -11.14 0.74
N GLY A 373 20.53 -10.47 1.15
CA GLY A 373 19.44 -10.11 0.26
C GLY A 373 19.87 -9.19 -0.89
N ILE A 374 20.72 -8.18 -0.62
CA ILE A 374 21.27 -7.28 -1.64
C ILE A 374 22.17 -8.08 -2.59
N LEU A 375 23.12 -8.82 -2.01
CA LEU A 375 24.11 -9.58 -2.79
C LEU A 375 23.44 -10.64 -3.67
N SER A 376 22.45 -11.38 -3.14
CA SER A 376 21.72 -12.38 -3.91
C SER A 376 20.98 -11.76 -5.09
N CYS A 377 20.26 -10.66 -4.88
CA CYS A 377 19.56 -10.00 -5.99
C CYS A 377 20.54 -9.52 -7.08
N TRP A 378 21.60 -8.82 -6.71
CA TRP A 378 22.51 -8.24 -7.71
C TRP A 378 23.46 -9.24 -8.34
N LEU A 379 23.78 -10.37 -7.68
CA LEU A 379 24.55 -11.47 -8.26
C LEU A 379 23.85 -12.10 -9.47
N PHE A 380 22.51 -12.17 -9.45
CA PHE A 380 21.76 -12.78 -10.54
C PHE A 380 21.57 -11.86 -11.74
N VAL A 381 21.69 -10.53 -11.60
CA VAL A 381 21.50 -9.58 -12.71
C VAL A 381 22.43 -9.86 -13.91
N PRO A 382 23.76 -10.01 -13.75
CA PRO A 382 24.64 -10.32 -14.86
C PRO A 382 24.48 -11.76 -15.38
N ALA A 383 23.82 -12.65 -14.65
CA ALA A 383 23.55 -14.03 -15.05
C ALA A 383 22.26 -14.18 -15.89
N LEU A 384 21.50 -13.11 -16.07
CA LEU A 384 20.31 -13.09 -16.94
C LEU A 384 20.70 -13.25 -18.42
N GLU A 385 19.72 -13.57 -19.25
CA GLU A 385 19.93 -13.62 -20.71
C GLU A 385 20.53 -12.30 -21.23
N ALA A 386 21.59 -12.38 -22.05
CA ALA A 386 22.35 -11.22 -22.51
C ALA A 386 21.46 -10.12 -23.14
N ARG A 387 20.46 -10.51 -23.95
CA ARG A 387 19.52 -9.56 -24.57
C ARG A 387 18.69 -8.83 -23.51
N SER A 388 18.19 -9.55 -22.50
CA SER A 388 17.40 -9.00 -21.39
C SER A 388 18.25 -8.10 -20.50
N PHE A 389 19.50 -8.46 -20.25
CA PHE A 389 20.46 -7.64 -19.51
C PHE A 389 20.76 -6.31 -20.23
N LEU A 390 21.06 -6.36 -21.54
CA LEU A 390 21.34 -5.16 -22.33
C LEU A 390 20.12 -4.24 -22.43
N LEU A 391 18.95 -4.81 -22.68
CA LEU A 391 17.71 -4.03 -22.76
C LEU A 391 17.32 -3.47 -21.39
N GLY A 392 17.49 -4.22 -20.32
CA GLY A 392 17.28 -3.74 -18.95
C GLY A 392 18.21 -2.57 -18.60
N GLY A 393 19.48 -2.66 -19.02
CA GLY A 393 20.44 -1.56 -18.93
C GLY A 393 20.00 -0.32 -19.72
N LEU A 394 19.54 -0.50 -20.95
CA LEU A 394 18.99 0.59 -21.78
C LEU A 394 17.77 1.22 -21.12
N LEU A 395 16.83 0.43 -20.62
CA LEU A 395 15.65 0.92 -19.90
C LEU A 395 16.05 1.68 -18.62
N THR A 396 17.14 1.27 -17.96
CA THR A 396 17.68 2.00 -16.80
C THR A 396 18.20 3.39 -17.21
N VAL A 397 18.92 3.49 -18.34
CA VAL A 397 19.38 4.77 -18.88
C VAL A 397 18.21 5.66 -19.29
N ILE A 398 17.20 5.09 -19.95
CA ILE A 398 15.97 5.80 -20.32
C ILE A 398 15.26 6.33 -19.05
N GLY A 399 15.12 5.51 -18.01
CA GLY A 399 14.57 5.94 -16.72
C GLY A 399 15.34 7.09 -16.12
N GLY A 400 16.67 7.03 -16.14
CA GLY A 400 17.55 8.13 -15.72
C GLY A 400 17.32 9.41 -16.51
N GLY A 401 17.21 9.31 -17.83
CA GLY A 401 16.87 10.43 -18.72
C GLY A 401 15.52 11.06 -18.36
N ILE A 402 14.48 10.24 -18.20
CA ILE A 402 13.14 10.70 -17.80
C ILE A 402 13.20 11.41 -16.42
N TYR A 403 13.93 10.86 -15.46
CA TYR A 403 14.12 11.48 -14.15
C TYR A 403 14.75 12.87 -14.26
N LEU A 404 15.74 13.05 -15.15
CA LEU A 404 16.49 14.28 -15.32
C LEU A 404 15.76 15.37 -16.14
N ILE A 405 14.72 15.02 -16.91
CA ILE A 405 13.94 15.99 -17.70
C ILE A 405 13.30 17.04 -16.79
N LYS A 406 12.88 16.69 -15.57
CA LYS A 406 12.25 17.63 -14.64
C LYS A 406 13.29 18.46 -13.89
N PRO A 407 13.26 19.82 -13.95
CA PRO A 407 14.21 20.68 -13.27
C PRO A 407 14.24 20.47 -11.74
N ALA A 408 13.08 20.22 -11.13
CA ALA A 408 12.95 19.93 -9.69
C ALA A 408 13.69 18.66 -9.27
N ASN A 409 13.89 17.70 -10.16
CA ASN A 409 14.63 16.47 -9.87
C ASN A 409 16.13 16.70 -9.93
N ARG A 410 16.60 17.59 -10.84
CA ARG A 410 18.03 17.94 -10.97
C ARG A 410 18.59 18.58 -9.69
N SER A 411 17.84 19.52 -9.10
CA SER A 411 18.27 20.20 -7.87
C SER A 411 18.29 19.30 -6.63
N GLN A 412 17.64 18.12 -6.70
CA GLN A 412 17.53 17.19 -5.57
C GLN A 412 18.40 15.94 -5.69
N LEU A 413 19.22 15.81 -6.75
CA LEU A 413 20.14 14.68 -6.91
C LEU A 413 21.07 14.48 -5.71
N PHE A 414 21.44 15.56 -5.02
CA PHE A 414 22.36 15.56 -3.88
C PHE A 414 21.72 16.01 -2.56
N ASN A 415 20.41 16.28 -2.53
CA ASN A 415 19.75 16.80 -1.32
C ASN A 415 19.12 15.67 -0.51
N PHE A 416 19.89 15.13 0.45
CA PHE A 416 19.45 14.06 1.35
C PHE A 416 18.47 14.52 2.45
N ASN A 417 18.34 15.85 2.70
CA ASN A 417 17.55 16.38 3.82
C ASN A 417 16.03 16.31 3.58
N SER A 418 15.56 16.28 2.33
CA SER A 418 14.12 16.22 2.02
C SER A 418 13.44 14.92 2.49
N THR A 419 14.22 13.86 2.65
CA THR A 419 13.74 12.55 3.11
C THR A 419 13.41 12.56 4.61
N TYR A 420 14.18 13.32 5.42
CA TYR A 420 13.94 13.46 6.87
C TYR A 420 12.62 14.18 7.16
N THR A 421 12.28 15.21 6.40
CA THR A 421 11.04 15.97 6.58
C THR A 421 9.80 15.10 6.28
N LYS A 422 9.80 14.38 5.16
CA LYS A 422 8.71 13.46 4.80
C LYS A 422 8.56 12.35 5.84
N LEU A 423 9.66 11.77 6.28
CA LEU A 423 9.69 10.69 7.26
C LEU A 423 9.17 11.15 8.62
N ASN A 424 9.59 12.35 9.10
CA ASN A 424 9.08 12.91 10.35
C ASN A 424 7.59 13.26 10.28
N THR A 425 7.14 13.85 9.18
CA THR A 425 5.70 14.11 8.95
C THR A 425 4.89 12.81 8.96
N TRP A 426 5.43 11.76 8.33
CA TRP A 426 4.79 10.46 8.27
C TRP A 426 4.78 9.75 9.64
N ILE A 427 5.85 9.86 10.44
CA ILE A 427 5.89 9.37 11.82
C ILE A 427 4.86 10.08 12.70
N HIS A 428 4.69 11.38 12.52
CA HIS A 428 3.63 12.11 13.23
C HIS A 428 2.22 11.65 12.80
N LEU A 429 2.03 11.25 11.54
CA LEU A 429 0.77 10.69 11.03
C LEU A 429 0.52 9.24 11.53
N ILE A 430 1.57 8.40 11.62
CA ILE A 430 1.46 7.02 12.19
C ILE A 430 1.39 7.04 13.72
N LYS A 431 1.96 8.01 14.39
CA LYS A 431 1.85 8.20 15.84
C LYS A 431 0.44 8.58 16.32
N LYS A 432 -0.59 8.60 15.43
CA LYS A 432 -1.97 8.46 15.90
C LYS A 432 -2.12 7.05 16.51
N LYS A 433 -1.63 6.95 17.74
CA LYS A 433 -1.71 5.79 18.61
C LYS A 433 -3.20 5.45 18.78
N ARG A 434 -3.56 4.18 18.67
CA ARG A 434 -4.84 3.70 19.17
C ARG A 434 -4.90 4.09 20.65
N MET A 435 -5.65 5.12 20.98
CA MET A 435 -5.76 5.61 22.33
C MET A 435 -6.87 4.84 23.06
N LYS A 436 -6.63 4.54 24.32
CA LYS A 436 -7.67 4.13 25.24
C LYS A 436 -8.22 5.39 25.90
N ILE A 437 -9.45 5.71 25.60
CA ILE A 437 -10.14 6.90 26.03
C ILE A 437 -11.18 6.51 27.07
N LEU A 438 -11.09 7.09 28.25
CA LEU A 438 -12.06 6.96 29.31
C LEU A 438 -13.00 8.16 29.28
N ILE A 439 -14.28 7.93 29.00
CA ILE A 439 -15.32 8.97 29.08
C ILE A 439 -16.07 8.78 30.40
N ILE A 440 -16.02 9.80 31.23
CA ILE A 440 -16.70 9.80 32.55
C ILE A 440 -17.93 10.65 32.42
N ASP A 441 -19.08 10.02 32.63
CA ASP A 441 -20.45 10.45 32.37
C ASP A 441 -20.89 10.15 30.92
N GLY A 442 -21.85 9.23 30.79
CA GLY A 442 -22.46 8.78 29.53
C GLY A 442 -23.67 9.63 29.10
N GLY A 443 -23.84 10.80 29.65
CA GLY A 443 -24.87 11.75 29.27
C GLY A 443 -24.77 12.23 27.83
N ARG A 444 -25.53 13.24 27.45
CA ARG A 444 -25.59 13.73 26.07
C ARG A 444 -24.22 14.16 25.52
N ILE A 445 -23.38 14.81 26.34
CA ILE A 445 -22.07 15.29 25.90
C ILE A 445 -21.13 14.11 25.69
N GLY A 446 -21.01 13.18 26.65
CA GLY A 446 -20.16 11.99 26.54
C GLY A 446 -20.51 11.13 25.33
N ARG A 447 -21.81 10.90 25.08
CA ARG A 447 -22.28 10.15 23.89
C ARG A 447 -21.97 10.86 22.58
N ASN A 448 -22.16 12.18 22.50
CA ASN A 448 -21.81 12.95 21.30
C ASN A 448 -20.30 12.91 20.98
N ILE A 449 -19.45 12.92 22.02
CA ILE A 449 -18.01 12.75 21.87
C ILE A 449 -17.70 11.35 21.33
N ALA A 450 -18.32 10.31 21.89
CA ALA A 450 -18.14 8.94 21.41
C ALA A 450 -18.60 8.78 19.95
N ASP A 451 -19.78 9.30 19.59
CA ASP A 451 -20.28 9.27 18.21
C ASP A 451 -19.29 9.92 17.24
N ARG A 452 -18.71 11.08 17.60
CA ARG A 452 -17.71 11.77 16.78
C ARG A 452 -16.39 11.03 16.69
N LEU A 453 -15.94 10.37 17.76
CA LEU A 453 -14.71 9.57 17.78
C LEU A 453 -14.85 8.27 17.00
N LEU A 454 -16.08 7.73 16.92
CA LEU A 454 -16.42 6.49 16.25
C LEU A 454 -16.93 6.69 14.82
N ALA A 455 -17.37 7.91 14.46
CA ALA A 455 -17.90 8.20 13.13
C ALA A 455 -16.88 7.82 12.06
N LYS A 456 -17.30 6.91 11.17
CA LYS A 456 -16.56 6.52 9.95
C LYS A 456 -16.85 7.56 8.88
N ASP A 457 -16.27 8.76 8.97
CA ASP A 457 -16.32 9.73 7.89
C ASP A 457 -15.57 9.16 6.67
N GLU A 458 -16.12 9.30 5.46
CA GLU A 458 -15.49 8.89 4.20
C GLU A 458 -14.08 9.48 4.02
N LEU A 459 -13.83 10.68 4.54
CA LEU A 459 -12.48 11.29 4.61
C LEU A 459 -11.55 10.55 5.58
N ARG A 460 -12.08 9.94 6.64
CA ARG A 460 -11.29 9.12 7.58
C ARG A 460 -10.96 7.74 7.03
N LEU A 461 -11.74 7.21 6.09
CA LEU A 461 -11.43 5.98 5.35
C LEU A 461 -10.22 6.16 4.42
N MET A 462 -9.97 7.38 3.92
CA MET A 462 -8.77 7.71 3.16
C MET A 462 -7.50 7.84 4.03
N PHE A 463 -7.67 8.23 5.29
CA PHE A 463 -6.60 8.35 6.29
C PHE A 463 -6.97 7.46 7.46
N ARG A 464 -6.52 6.21 7.41
CA ARG A 464 -6.60 5.16 8.45
C ARG A 464 -7.27 5.66 9.74
N SER A 465 -8.57 5.40 9.90
CA SER A 465 -9.28 5.65 11.15
C SER A 465 -8.65 4.77 12.23
N VAL A 466 -7.95 5.39 13.17
CA VAL A 466 -7.53 4.68 14.38
C VAL A 466 -8.80 4.47 15.20
N GLU A 467 -9.32 3.26 15.23
CA GLU A 467 -10.39 2.88 16.15
C GLU A 467 -9.86 3.08 17.57
N HIS A 468 -10.27 4.16 18.21
CA HIS A 468 -10.01 4.40 19.63
C HIS A 468 -10.77 3.36 20.45
N GLN A 469 -10.17 2.87 21.51
CA GLN A 469 -10.88 2.04 22.47
C GLN A 469 -11.50 2.96 23.52
N ILE A 470 -12.83 3.06 23.53
CA ILE A 470 -13.55 3.89 24.46
C ILE A 470 -14.08 3.01 25.61
N ILE A 471 -13.94 3.51 26.83
CA ILE A 471 -14.49 2.94 28.05
C ILE A 471 -15.36 4.03 28.68
N PHE A 472 -16.56 3.67 29.12
CA PHE A 472 -17.43 4.60 29.85
C PHE A 472 -17.42 4.31 31.34
N ILE A 473 -17.52 5.36 32.15
CA ILE A 473 -17.99 5.31 33.56
C ILE A 473 -19.31 6.06 33.62
N GLU A 474 -20.36 5.41 34.12
CA GLU A 474 -21.68 5.96 34.23
C GLU A 474 -22.35 5.44 35.51
N GLU A 475 -23.04 6.32 36.23
CA GLU A 475 -23.68 6.00 37.48
C GLU A 475 -25.11 5.45 37.29
N ASP A 476 -25.84 5.97 36.30
CA ASP A 476 -27.21 5.58 35.99
C ASP A 476 -27.26 4.23 35.26
N GLU A 477 -27.88 3.23 35.88
CA GLU A 477 -28.03 1.89 35.31
C GLU A 477 -28.78 1.88 33.97
N LYS A 478 -29.76 2.78 33.76
CA LYS A 478 -30.49 2.84 32.49
C LYS A 478 -29.62 3.37 31.38
N LEU A 479 -28.82 4.40 31.65
CA LEU A 479 -27.84 4.92 30.68
C LEU A 479 -26.75 3.90 30.38
N CYS A 480 -26.29 3.13 31.36
CA CYS A 480 -25.35 2.03 31.12
C CYS A 480 -25.90 1.03 30.09
N LYS A 481 -27.15 0.59 30.25
CA LYS A 481 -27.83 -0.35 29.33
C LYS A 481 -28.00 0.26 27.92
N GLU A 482 -28.35 1.55 27.81
CA GLU A 482 -28.46 2.25 26.52
C GLU A 482 -27.11 2.34 25.78
N ILE A 483 -26.04 2.68 26.51
CA ILE A 483 -24.71 2.83 25.96
C ILE A 483 -24.17 1.45 25.50
N GLU A 484 -24.37 0.41 26.31
CA GLU A 484 -23.97 -0.96 25.97
C GLU A 484 -24.66 -1.47 24.69
N ALA A 485 -25.99 -1.25 24.62
CA ALA A 485 -26.78 -1.64 23.46
C ALA A 485 -26.38 -0.86 22.18
N ARG A 486 -26.00 0.42 22.31
CA ARG A 486 -25.67 1.29 21.18
C ARG A 486 -24.26 1.10 20.66
N TYR A 487 -23.27 0.97 21.55
CA TYR A 487 -21.86 1.02 21.19
C TYR A 487 -21.13 -0.32 21.34
N HIS A 488 -21.70 -1.29 22.06
CA HIS A 488 -21.06 -2.57 22.39
C HIS A 488 -19.65 -2.41 23.01
N MET A 489 -19.53 -1.44 23.93
CA MET A 489 -18.27 -1.05 24.55
C MET A 489 -18.25 -1.37 26.05
N PRO A 490 -17.05 -1.51 26.65
CA PRO A 490 -16.93 -1.70 28.09
C PRO A 490 -17.49 -0.48 28.87
N ILE A 491 -18.32 -0.75 29.85
CA ILE A 491 -18.90 0.24 30.77
C ILE A 491 -18.61 -0.20 32.18
N ILE A 492 -18.28 0.76 33.04
CA ILE A 492 -18.13 0.59 34.47
C ILE A 492 -19.26 1.39 35.11
N GLN A 493 -20.16 0.69 35.78
CA GLN A 493 -21.22 1.33 36.51
C GLN A 493 -20.70 1.87 37.85
N GLY A 494 -20.81 3.17 38.08
CA GLY A 494 -20.41 3.80 39.35
C GLY A 494 -20.18 5.30 39.23
N ASP A 495 -19.98 5.89 40.40
CA ASP A 495 -19.72 7.33 40.53
C ASP A 495 -18.28 7.66 40.14
N GLY A 496 -18.11 8.28 38.97
CA GLY A 496 -16.82 8.67 38.42
C GLY A 496 -16.05 9.72 39.21
N SER A 497 -16.63 10.34 40.24
CA SER A 497 -15.92 11.24 41.15
C SER A 497 -15.05 10.46 42.17
N LYS A 498 -15.27 9.16 42.31
CA LYS A 498 -14.51 8.28 43.22
C LYS A 498 -13.29 7.69 42.51
N ALA A 499 -12.12 7.87 43.13
CA ALA A 499 -10.88 7.38 42.60
C ALA A 499 -10.88 5.86 42.31
N GLU A 500 -11.50 5.08 43.20
CA GLU A 500 -11.63 3.63 43.12
C GLU A 500 -12.38 3.15 41.86
N ILE A 501 -13.37 3.90 41.42
CA ILE A 501 -14.14 3.61 40.19
C ILE A 501 -13.32 3.92 38.96
N ILE A 502 -12.54 5.01 38.97
CA ILE A 502 -11.64 5.33 37.87
C ILE A 502 -10.52 4.26 37.76
N GLU A 503 -10.01 3.77 38.90
CA GLU A 503 -8.96 2.72 38.92
C GLU A 503 -9.45 1.40 38.34
N GLN A 504 -10.74 1.04 38.47
CA GLN A 504 -11.33 -0.15 37.86
C GLN A 504 -11.25 -0.12 36.33
N ALA A 505 -11.17 1.05 35.69
CA ALA A 505 -10.98 1.17 34.26
C ALA A 505 -9.57 0.77 33.79
N GLY A 506 -8.65 0.41 34.70
CA GLY A 506 -7.30 -0.03 34.37
C GLY A 506 -6.39 1.13 33.97
N VAL A 507 -6.22 2.10 34.83
CA VAL A 507 -5.52 3.39 34.65
C VAL A 507 -4.17 3.30 33.95
N LYS A 508 -3.37 2.26 34.24
CA LYS A 508 -2.04 2.05 33.59
C LYS A 508 -2.09 1.94 32.06
N ASN A 509 -3.27 1.74 31.52
CA ASN A 509 -3.48 1.53 30.09
C ASN A 509 -4.34 2.64 29.45
N ILE A 510 -4.80 3.65 30.20
CA ILE A 510 -5.62 4.74 29.68
C ILE A 510 -4.71 5.88 29.25
N ASP A 511 -4.92 6.35 28.02
CA ASP A 511 -4.15 7.45 27.44
C ASP A 511 -4.82 8.82 27.71
N VAL A 512 -6.16 8.86 27.70
CA VAL A 512 -6.94 10.10 27.85
C VAL A 512 -8.15 9.82 28.73
N ALA A 513 -8.44 10.71 29.69
CA ALA A 513 -9.71 10.77 30.42
C ALA A 513 -10.47 12.05 30.06
N ILE A 514 -11.77 11.95 29.86
CA ILE A 514 -12.67 13.06 29.54
C ILE A 514 -13.77 13.13 30.59
N ALA A 515 -13.81 14.21 31.35
CA ALA A 515 -14.90 14.52 32.26
C ALA A 515 -16.00 15.27 31.49
N ALA A 516 -17.15 14.64 31.29
CA ALA A 516 -18.18 15.07 30.33
C ALA A 516 -19.60 15.21 30.96
N SER A 517 -19.67 15.40 32.27
CA SER A 517 -20.92 15.67 33.00
C SER A 517 -21.46 17.06 32.67
N ASN A 518 -22.74 17.26 32.93
CA ASN A 518 -23.38 18.59 32.89
C ASN A 518 -23.08 19.44 34.15
N ASP A 519 -22.41 18.90 35.14
CA ASP A 519 -22.05 19.55 36.40
C ASP A 519 -20.57 19.87 36.44
N ASP A 520 -20.23 21.16 36.47
CA ASP A 520 -18.85 21.65 36.47
C ASP A 520 -18.06 21.22 37.70
N GLY A 521 -18.71 21.25 38.90
CA GLY A 521 -18.08 20.81 40.14
C GLY A 521 -17.68 19.35 40.07
N ARG A 522 -18.56 18.49 39.50
CA ARG A 522 -18.28 17.07 39.26
C ARG A 522 -17.14 16.91 38.24
N ASN A 523 -17.16 17.65 37.15
CA ASN A 523 -16.09 17.58 36.12
C ASN A 523 -14.73 18.01 36.68
N VAL A 524 -14.69 19.03 37.54
CA VAL A 524 -13.46 19.48 38.23
C VAL A 524 -12.92 18.36 39.13
N ILE A 525 -13.77 17.75 39.96
CA ILE A 525 -13.37 16.67 40.88
C ILE A 525 -12.85 15.48 40.08
N VAL A 526 -13.61 15.03 39.07
CA VAL A 526 -13.23 13.92 38.19
C VAL A 526 -11.89 14.16 37.51
N ALA A 527 -11.69 15.35 36.94
CA ALA A 527 -10.47 15.71 36.23
C ALA A 527 -9.24 15.75 37.17
N LEU A 528 -9.39 16.31 38.37
CA LEU A 528 -8.33 16.34 39.37
C LEU A 528 -7.99 14.92 39.87
N GLN A 529 -9.00 14.05 40.09
CA GLN A 529 -8.77 12.67 40.48
C GLN A 529 -8.07 11.88 39.35
N ALA A 530 -8.53 11.98 38.12
CA ALA A 530 -7.94 11.32 36.96
C ALA A 530 -6.44 11.73 36.78
N LYS A 531 -6.16 13.02 37.00
CA LYS A 531 -4.80 13.55 36.94
C LYS A 531 -3.92 13.03 38.10
N ARG A 532 -4.48 12.97 39.32
CA ARG A 532 -3.77 12.46 40.52
C ARG A 532 -3.41 10.98 40.39
N ILE A 533 -4.31 10.19 39.81
CA ILE A 533 -4.08 8.76 39.58
C ILE A 533 -3.06 8.49 38.49
N GLY A 534 -2.64 9.51 37.72
CA GLY A 534 -1.55 9.42 36.75
C GLY A 534 -2.01 9.18 35.29
N ILE A 535 -3.25 9.48 34.92
CA ILE A 535 -3.68 9.46 33.52
C ILE A 535 -2.92 10.56 32.77
N PRO A 536 -2.23 10.24 31.66
CA PRO A 536 -1.32 11.17 30.98
C PRO A 536 -1.99 12.45 30.48
N GLN A 537 -3.17 12.31 29.87
CA GLN A 537 -3.95 13.44 29.37
C GLN A 537 -5.35 13.44 29.96
N VAL A 538 -5.75 14.57 30.51
CA VAL A 538 -7.08 14.76 31.09
C VAL A 538 -7.73 15.97 30.44
N ILE A 539 -9.00 15.83 30.04
CA ILE A 539 -9.82 16.87 29.43
C ILE A 539 -11.05 17.06 30.33
N ALA A 540 -11.33 18.29 30.70
CA ALA A 540 -12.55 18.64 31.44
C ALA A 540 -13.45 19.56 30.61
N ILE A 541 -14.72 19.22 30.52
CA ILE A 541 -15.74 20.09 29.92
C ILE A 541 -16.34 20.93 31.01
N VAL A 542 -16.28 22.26 30.89
CA VAL A 542 -16.79 23.19 31.86
C VAL A 542 -17.76 24.18 31.19
N GLN A 543 -18.81 24.53 31.90
CA GLN A 543 -19.74 25.56 31.44
C GLN A 543 -19.30 26.93 31.91
N ASP A 544 -18.82 27.04 33.16
CA ASP A 544 -18.31 28.27 33.72
C ASP A 544 -16.79 28.42 33.44
N PRO A 545 -16.39 29.47 32.68
CA PRO A 545 -15.00 29.72 32.37
C PRO A 545 -14.08 29.96 33.59
N ASP A 546 -14.63 30.31 34.73
CA ASP A 546 -13.87 30.61 35.95
C ASP A 546 -13.17 29.36 36.51
N TYR A 547 -13.61 28.16 36.15
CA TYR A 547 -12.93 26.92 36.49
C TYR A 547 -11.69 26.61 35.59
N MET A 548 -11.57 27.28 34.44
CA MET A 548 -10.50 26.98 33.49
C MET A 548 -9.09 27.23 34.07
N PRO A 549 -8.77 28.39 34.69
CA PRO A 549 -7.45 28.65 35.24
C PRO A 549 -7.03 27.63 36.29
N LEU A 550 -7.99 27.21 37.15
CA LEU A 550 -7.76 26.23 38.22
C LEU A 550 -7.30 24.87 37.68
N LEU A 551 -7.86 24.44 36.57
CA LEU A 551 -7.57 23.15 35.96
C LEU A 551 -6.31 23.20 35.06
N GLU A 552 -6.13 24.30 34.33
CA GLU A 552 -4.98 24.50 33.45
C GLU A 552 -3.66 24.56 34.21
N ASP A 553 -3.63 25.17 35.39
CA ASP A 553 -2.48 25.18 36.31
C ASP A 553 -2.04 23.76 36.72
N LYS A 554 -2.95 22.78 36.68
CA LYS A 554 -2.66 21.36 36.95
C LYS A 554 -2.35 20.56 35.69
N GLY A 555 -2.23 21.23 34.53
CA GLY A 555 -1.97 20.59 33.25
C GLY A 555 -3.16 19.74 32.75
N ILE A 556 -4.38 20.15 33.05
CA ILE A 556 -5.64 19.59 32.55
C ILE A 556 -6.13 20.49 31.41
N VAL A 557 -6.52 19.89 30.30
CA VAL A 557 -7.09 20.62 29.16
C VAL A 557 -8.54 20.94 29.45
N THR A 558 -8.93 22.19 29.32
CA THR A 558 -10.32 22.64 29.56
C THR A 558 -11.01 23.01 28.25
N ILE A 559 -12.28 22.66 28.13
CA ILE A 559 -13.15 23.04 27.00
C ILE A 559 -14.43 23.64 27.59
N SER A 560 -14.63 24.96 27.41
CA SER A 560 -15.87 25.62 27.77
C SER A 560 -16.84 25.61 26.59
N THR A 561 -17.99 24.94 26.77
CA THR A 561 -19.02 24.87 25.74
C THR A 561 -19.73 26.23 25.49
N PRO A 562 -20.12 27.03 26.50
CA PRO A 562 -20.68 28.35 26.27
C PRO A 562 -19.70 29.32 25.62
N TRP A 563 -18.44 29.35 26.07
CA TRP A 563 -17.41 30.19 25.45
C TRP A 563 -17.19 29.85 23.98
N SER A 564 -17.06 28.57 23.68
CA SER A 564 -16.91 28.10 22.28
C SER A 564 -18.12 28.45 21.42
N THR A 565 -19.33 28.33 21.99
CA THR A 565 -20.57 28.67 21.31
C THR A 565 -20.72 30.17 21.13
N ALA A 566 -20.40 30.97 22.15
CA ALA A 566 -20.43 32.43 22.08
C ALA A 566 -19.46 32.97 21.03
N ALA A 567 -18.24 32.43 21.00
CA ALA A 567 -17.24 32.77 19.95
C ALA A 567 -17.73 32.38 18.54
N MET A 568 -18.45 31.26 18.37
CA MET A 568 -19.07 30.90 17.09
C MET A 568 -20.19 31.86 16.71
N VAL A 569 -21.06 32.25 17.66
CA VAL A 569 -22.16 33.22 17.43
C VAL A 569 -21.60 34.59 17.09
N GLU A 570 -20.63 35.09 17.88
CA GLU A 570 -19.93 36.36 17.62
C GLU A 570 -19.32 36.36 16.21
N ASN A 571 -18.62 35.29 15.86
CA ASN A 571 -18.03 35.16 14.51
C ASN A 571 -19.10 35.16 13.41
N TYR A 572 -20.28 34.60 13.65
CA TYR A 572 -21.39 34.58 12.70
C TYR A 572 -22.08 35.95 12.57
N LEU A 573 -22.26 36.66 13.67
CA LEU A 573 -22.94 37.95 13.68
C LEU A 573 -22.06 39.10 13.20
N ASP A 574 -20.81 39.15 13.67
CA ASP A 574 -19.87 40.23 13.33
C ASP A 574 -19.30 40.10 11.93
N ARG A 575 -19.43 38.92 11.31
CA ARG A 575 -18.77 38.55 10.06
C ARG A 575 -19.69 37.73 9.15
N PRO A 576 -20.78 38.31 8.63
CA PRO A 576 -21.65 37.60 7.71
C PRO A 576 -20.87 37.15 6.47
N GLY A 577 -20.83 35.84 6.22
CA GLY A 577 -20.03 35.19 5.17
C GLY A 577 -18.73 34.54 5.62
N VAL A 578 -18.34 34.68 6.91
CA VAL A 578 -17.21 33.97 7.52
C VAL A 578 -17.71 32.68 8.15
N ALA A 579 -17.36 31.54 7.55
CA ALA A 579 -17.91 30.26 8.00
C ALA A 579 -17.22 29.67 9.23
N GLN A 580 -15.94 29.93 9.47
CA GLN A 580 -15.17 29.44 10.63
C GLN A 580 -13.87 30.22 10.81
N LEU A 581 -13.56 30.66 12.04
CA LEU A 581 -12.25 31.14 12.46
C LEU A 581 -11.67 30.12 13.44
N PHE A 582 -10.52 29.56 13.12
CA PHE A 582 -9.76 28.68 14.02
C PHE A 582 -8.43 29.34 14.36
N GLU A 583 -8.11 29.46 15.63
CA GLU A 583 -6.78 29.87 16.07
C GLU A 583 -5.83 28.67 16.09
N ILE A 584 -4.62 28.88 15.59
CA ILE A 584 -3.54 27.89 15.52
C ILE A 584 -2.39 28.37 16.38
N GLY A 585 -1.86 27.49 17.25
CA GLY A 585 -0.64 27.77 18.02
C GLY A 585 -0.81 28.89 19.06
N ARG A 586 -1.90 28.88 19.85
CA ARG A 586 -2.17 29.89 20.91
C ARG A 586 -2.27 31.33 20.38
N GLY A 587 -2.95 31.52 19.25
CA GLY A 587 -3.18 32.86 18.68
C GLY A 587 -2.07 33.39 17.77
N VAL A 588 -1.02 32.58 17.50
CA VAL A 588 0.08 32.99 16.59
C VAL A 588 -0.39 33.07 15.15
N ALA A 589 -1.32 32.23 14.74
CA ALA A 589 -1.93 32.22 13.43
C ALA A 589 -3.41 31.87 13.50
N SER A 590 -4.18 32.32 12.52
CA SER A 590 -5.59 32.03 12.41
C SER A 590 -5.92 31.47 11.02
N LEU A 591 -7.01 30.71 10.94
CA LEU A 591 -7.56 30.18 9.70
C LEU A 591 -8.95 30.79 9.51
N LEU A 592 -9.17 31.45 8.37
CA LEU A 592 -10.41 32.16 8.05
C LEU A 592 -10.98 31.71 6.73
N GLY A 593 -12.24 31.30 6.70
CA GLY A 593 -12.96 31.03 5.46
C GLY A 593 -13.87 32.22 5.06
N VAL A 594 -13.73 32.74 3.86
CA VAL A 594 -14.56 33.82 3.29
C VAL A 594 -15.33 33.28 2.11
N THR A 595 -16.66 33.41 2.13
CA THR A 595 -17.51 33.08 0.98
C THR A 595 -17.60 34.26 0.05
N ILE A 596 -17.27 34.05 -1.22
CA ILE A 596 -17.23 35.07 -2.26
C ILE A 596 -18.63 35.25 -2.85
N THR A 597 -19.20 36.44 -2.74
CA THR A 597 -20.47 36.77 -3.37
C THR A 597 -20.27 37.48 -4.70
N GLU A 598 -21.24 37.40 -5.60
CA GLU A 598 -21.18 38.04 -6.94
C GLU A 598 -20.84 39.54 -6.90
N LYS A 599 -21.14 40.22 -5.79
CA LYS A 599 -20.91 41.65 -5.58
C LYS A 599 -19.47 42.03 -5.27
N TYR A 600 -18.58 41.05 -5.08
CA TYR A 600 -17.21 41.33 -4.69
C TYR A 600 -16.29 41.60 -5.88
N VAL A 601 -15.37 42.57 -5.73
CA VAL A 601 -14.43 43.01 -6.77
C VAL A 601 -13.47 41.90 -7.23
N VAL A 602 -13.25 40.90 -6.39
CA VAL A 602 -12.32 39.79 -6.68
C VAL A 602 -12.92 38.73 -7.60
N VAL A 603 -14.24 38.74 -7.81
CA VAL A 603 -14.90 37.78 -8.73
C VAL A 603 -14.39 37.99 -10.15
N GLY A 604 -13.90 36.91 -10.74
CA GLY A 604 -13.36 36.92 -12.10
C GLY A 604 -11.86 37.21 -12.17
N LYS A 605 -11.18 37.66 -11.10
CA LYS A 605 -9.74 37.91 -11.09
C LYS A 605 -8.94 36.62 -10.83
N LEU A 606 -7.72 36.60 -11.33
CA LEU A 606 -6.74 35.58 -10.98
C LEU A 606 -6.12 35.88 -9.61
N ILE A 607 -5.79 34.86 -8.84
CA ILE A 607 -5.17 35.05 -7.50
C ILE A 607 -3.93 35.95 -7.58
N ARG A 608 -3.10 35.81 -8.63
CA ARG A 608 -1.90 36.65 -8.84
C ARG A 608 -2.18 38.13 -9.08
N GLU A 609 -3.43 38.49 -9.44
CA GLU A 609 -3.85 39.85 -9.70
C GLU A 609 -4.42 40.54 -8.45
N ILE A 610 -4.51 39.82 -7.35
CA ILE A 610 -5.05 40.28 -6.07
C ILE A 610 -3.87 40.53 -5.13
N ASP A 611 -3.76 41.75 -4.62
CA ASP A 611 -2.68 42.14 -3.68
C ASP A 611 -2.98 41.57 -2.28
N ILE A 612 -2.55 40.32 -2.06
CA ILE A 612 -2.70 39.60 -0.79
C ILE A 612 -1.55 39.95 0.14
N PRO A 613 -1.79 40.27 1.44
CA PRO A 613 -0.71 40.53 2.39
C PRO A 613 0.32 39.39 2.42
N LYS A 614 1.62 39.73 2.42
CA LYS A 614 2.72 38.77 2.31
C LYS A 614 2.74 37.73 3.46
N GLU A 615 2.20 38.10 4.60
CA GLU A 615 2.10 37.24 5.79
C GLU A 615 0.87 36.33 5.76
N CYS A 616 0.00 36.44 4.75
CA CYS A 616 -1.22 35.68 4.59
C CYS A 616 -1.16 34.81 3.35
N VAL A 617 -1.66 33.58 3.43
CA VAL A 617 -1.69 32.62 2.33
C VAL A 617 -3.13 32.13 2.13
N ILE A 618 -3.56 32.01 0.87
CA ILE A 618 -4.77 31.25 0.55
C ILE A 618 -4.42 29.76 0.65
N ALA A 619 -4.97 29.09 1.64
CA ALA A 619 -4.71 27.67 1.91
C ALA A 619 -5.56 26.74 1.03
N ALA A 620 -6.80 27.13 0.74
CA ALA A 620 -7.74 26.34 -0.05
C ALA A 620 -8.84 27.22 -0.65
N ILE A 621 -9.47 26.72 -1.71
CA ILE A 621 -10.74 27.23 -2.25
C ILE A 621 -11.69 26.03 -2.32
N ILE A 622 -12.90 26.21 -1.82
CA ILE A 622 -13.97 25.21 -1.93
C ILE A 622 -15.01 25.76 -2.90
N ARG A 623 -15.20 25.07 -4.01
CA ARG A 623 -16.14 25.41 -5.09
C ARG A 623 -17.11 24.26 -5.28
N GLU A 624 -18.41 24.47 -5.18
CA GLU A 624 -19.43 23.42 -5.35
C GLU A 624 -19.11 22.12 -4.61
N ASN A 625 -18.68 22.24 -3.35
CA ASN A 625 -18.24 21.12 -2.50
C ASN A 625 -16.96 20.38 -3.00
N THR A 626 -16.23 20.93 -3.97
CA THR A 626 -14.96 20.40 -4.47
C THR A 626 -13.77 21.22 -3.98
N PHE A 627 -12.65 20.56 -3.68
CA PHE A 627 -11.42 21.23 -3.25
C PHE A 627 -10.61 21.72 -4.45
N VAL A 628 -10.40 23.02 -4.55
CA VAL A 628 -9.57 23.66 -5.56
C VAL A 628 -8.27 24.13 -4.92
N VAL A 629 -7.13 23.66 -5.44
CA VAL A 629 -5.81 24.10 -4.97
C VAL A 629 -5.54 25.52 -5.47
N PRO A 630 -5.36 26.52 -4.58
CA PRO A 630 -5.11 27.90 -5.00
C PRO A 630 -3.74 28.02 -5.66
N ARG A 631 -3.70 28.62 -6.84
CA ARG A 631 -2.49 28.97 -7.59
C ARG A 631 -2.63 30.36 -8.15
N GLY A 632 -1.53 31.01 -8.52
CA GLY A 632 -1.57 32.34 -9.10
C GLY A 632 -2.52 32.45 -10.31
N GLU A 633 -2.70 31.36 -11.06
CA GLU A 633 -3.59 31.27 -12.24
C GLU A 633 -5.01 30.81 -11.91
N THR A 634 -5.32 30.53 -10.64
CA THR A 634 -6.67 30.15 -10.23
C THR A 634 -7.55 31.40 -10.24
N LYS A 635 -8.68 31.31 -10.97
CA LYS A 635 -9.69 32.38 -11.06
C LYS A 635 -10.64 32.24 -9.87
N ILE A 636 -10.93 33.34 -9.19
CA ILE A 636 -11.93 33.39 -8.13
C ILE A 636 -13.32 33.49 -8.75
N GLU A 637 -14.24 32.64 -8.33
CA GLU A 637 -15.62 32.60 -8.83
C GLU A 637 -16.61 32.96 -7.71
N ALA A 638 -17.81 33.36 -8.11
CA ALA A 638 -18.89 33.54 -7.13
C ALA A 638 -19.19 32.19 -6.44
N GLU A 639 -19.64 32.25 -5.20
CA GLU A 639 -19.88 31.11 -4.31
C GLU A 639 -18.61 30.32 -3.90
N ASP A 640 -17.39 30.71 -4.37
CA ASP A 640 -16.15 30.16 -3.85
C ASP A 640 -16.03 30.47 -2.36
N ARG A 641 -15.65 29.44 -1.57
CA ARG A 641 -15.23 29.64 -0.18
C ARG A 641 -13.70 29.61 -0.12
N VAL A 642 -13.11 30.82 0.03
CA VAL A 642 -11.66 31.00 0.09
C VAL A 642 -11.17 30.91 1.52
N ILE A 643 -10.19 30.06 1.79
CA ILE A 643 -9.65 29.80 3.13
C ILE A 643 -8.26 30.44 3.24
N PHE A 644 -8.09 31.38 4.17
CA PHE A 644 -6.85 32.06 4.47
C PHE A 644 -6.15 31.51 5.71
N VAL A 645 -4.82 31.54 5.73
CA VAL A 645 -4.00 31.21 6.90
C VAL A 645 -2.91 32.29 7.07
N GLY A 646 -2.76 32.80 8.27
CA GLY A 646 -1.74 33.79 8.63
C GLY A 646 -1.99 34.42 10.02
N PRO A 647 -1.19 35.43 10.44
CA PRO A 647 -1.48 36.22 11.62
C PRO A 647 -2.83 36.91 11.52
N THR A 648 -3.53 37.06 12.63
CA THR A 648 -4.91 37.60 12.68
C THR A 648 -5.04 38.99 12.02
N SER A 649 -4.02 39.84 12.13
CA SER A 649 -3.98 41.16 11.48
C SER A 649 -3.88 41.05 9.95
N ALA A 650 -3.03 40.16 9.43
CA ALA A 650 -2.86 39.96 8.00
C ALA A 650 -4.12 39.34 7.36
N ILE A 651 -4.75 38.41 8.06
CA ILE A 651 -6.02 37.79 7.62
C ILE A 651 -7.15 38.81 7.56
N LYS A 652 -7.24 39.75 8.53
CA LYS A 652 -8.23 40.84 8.45
C LYS A 652 -8.06 41.67 7.18
N ASN A 653 -6.83 42.07 6.86
CA ASN A 653 -6.55 42.83 5.65
C ASN A 653 -6.88 42.02 4.38
N ALA A 654 -6.52 40.74 4.33
CA ALA A 654 -6.86 39.86 3.21
C ALA A 654 -8.40 39.74 3.04
N ARG A 655 -9.13 39.53 4.13
CA ARG A 655 -10.59 39.52 4.12
C ARG A 655 -11.16 40.79 3.53
N ASP A 656 -10.70 41.96 3.99
CA ASP A 656 -11.23 43.23 3.56
C ASP A 656 -11.03 43.44 2.06
N ILE A 657 -9.88 43.02 1.51
CA ILE A 657 -9.61 43.05 0.07
C ILE A 657 -10.60 42.13 -0.68
N PHE A 658 -10.84 40.92 -0.15
CA PHE A 658 -11.74 39.94 -0.80
C PHE A 658 -13.22 40.24 -0.63
N SER A 659 -13.60 41.07 0.34
CA SER A 659 -14.99 41.47 0.59
C SER A 659 -15.33 42.88 0.09
N LEU A 660 -14.41 43.58 -0.60
CA LEU A 660 -14.69 44.83 -1.26
C LEU A 660 -15.81 44.66 -2.28
N LYS A 661 -16.89 45.44 -2.13
CA LYS A 661 -18.00 45.44 -3.05
C LYS A 661 -17.65 46.28 -4.30
N LYS A 662 -18.21 45.86 -5.45
CA LYS A 662 -18.13 46.59 -6.70
C LYS A 662 -18.79 47.95 -6.59
#